data_8979edad2564115642903c7ef55ff5ac
#
_entry.id   8979edad2564115642903c7ef55ff5ac
#
_cell.length_a   1.000
_cell.length_b   1.000
_cell.length_c   1.000
_cell.angle_alpha   90.00
_cell.angle_beta   90.00
_cell.angle_gamma   90.00
#
_symmetry.space_group_name_H-M   'P 1'
#
loop_
_entity.id
_entity.type
_entity.pdbx_description
1 polymer ?
#
loop_
_entity_poly.entity_id
_entity_poly.type
_entity_poly.pdbx_seq_one_letter_code
_entity_poly.pdbx_strand_id
1 'polypeptide(L)'
;MKSERKTYRGIVRGLIILSIFNFQFSIISCSTQKNTWATRSFHQTKVKYNILFNGNAAYEEGLKAIRDANTDDYSTVLYLYPVSNHQAAEAASSQMDKTIEKCRKCIKLHSIKAKPKRDPKKANDPKYKLWLQSEEFNAEMHLAWLRLGQAEFHKGDFLGAVSTFNYIINHYQNDPDIIAQCRLWIARAYAEMGWQYEAEDALNRVQIDALSKKHAKLYSAVKADVLLKGEHYREALPFVKIALPYEKRKIYRPRFAYVLGQLYEKEGNKDEALQAYKHVVRMAPPNEMEFNARIRMAELGGKNSLRQLRTMTKQTKFKDRLDQIYGTMGNIHLQYKDTVKALEMYEKAIAESTQAGTVKAAILMRAGDIYFEQHNYVKAQPCYREAVTILTAEHKEYARMLKRSEVLDELIVSYNQVQLQDSLQRLGHMSEEEQRAVVEKIIAELIEAEKQDSIRQAEAAREMAHGDEGLRSVNTANMLGGSGGQKGEWYFYNPQLVKQGQQEWRRKWGNRPLEDNWRRQNKQVVSNDEMSAALNEENEALSDSIGQDSIAASAPKLETDIHKPEYYLQQIPRTDQDYALSDSLWRDGMVALYFLYRDRLNDTLQAEETLHELERRFPNHPCMTDIYEDMRLQALRHDADYIARMRHMLATQDSLYALTYDAYKHGRFAEVKSQIKNHKSQMTNDHWSLAPRFLFLNAVSVARTEGQEAFVEALQEMVRDYGTTELGTMAKEMLAMMG
;
A
#
# COMPACT_ATOMS: atom_id res chain seq x y z
N MET A 1 48.73 23.23 72.37
CA MET A 1 47.51 24.11 72.33
C MET A 1 47.74 25.53 71.79
N LYS A 2 48.78 26.36 72.25
CA LYS A 2 48.99 27.72 71.66
C LYS A 2 49.59 27.69 70.25
N SER A 3 50.40 26.70 69.92
CA SER A 3 51.03 26.54 68.59
C SER A 3 50.02 26.11 67.52
N GLU A 4 49.17 25.19 67.83
CA GLU A 4 48.13 24.66 66.90
C GLU A 4 47.04 25.69 66.54
N ARG A 5 46.69 26.59 67.50
CA ARG A 5 45.76 27.69 67.19
C ARG A 5 46.35 28.74 66.26
N LYS A 6 47.68 28.93 66.24
CA LYS A 6 48.33 29.85 65.31
C LYS A 6 48.34 29.27 63.86
N THR A 7 48.60 27.96 63.73
CA THR A 7 48.61 27.27 62.44
C THR A 7 47.19 27.21 61.86
N TYR A 8 46.20 26.90 62.66
CA TYR A 8 44.78 26.89 62.25
C TYR A 8 44.27 28.28 61.76
N ARG A 9 44.65 29.34 62.50
CA ARG A 9 44.35 30.73 62.08
C ARG A 9 45.04 31.14 60.77
N GLY A 10 46.25 30.61 60.52
CA GLY A 10 46.98 30.81 59.27
C GLY A 10 46.29 30.15 58.07
N ILE A 11 45.87 28.87 58.27
CA ILE A 11 45.14 28.10 57.24
C ILE A 11 43.77 28.73 56.93
N VAL A 12 43.01 29.12 57.96
CA VAL A 12 41.70 29.76 57.78
C VAL A 12 41.87 31.14 57.09
N ARG A 13 42.88 31.93 57.43
CA ARG A 13 43.16 33.17 56.72
C ARG A 13 43.57 32.91 55.25
N GLY A 14 44.37 31.90 54.99
CA GLY A 14 44.73 31.49 53.63
C GLY A 14 43.51 31.07 52.82
N LEU A 15 42.61 30.27 53.37
CA LEU A 15 41.33 29.86 52.73
C LEU A 15 40.39 31.05 52.48
N ILE A 16 40.30 32.01 53.42
CA ILE A 16 39.51 33.24 53.25
C ILE A 16 40.09 34.12 52.13
N ILE A 17 41.41 34.28 52.11
CA ILE A 17 42.08 35.04 51.03
C ILE A 17 41.90 34.35 49.69
N LEU A 18 42.00 33.01 49.63
CA LEU A 18 41.75 32.24 48.41
C LEU A 18 40.29 32.33 47.96
N SER A 19 39.34 32.35 48.88
CA SER A 19 37.90 32.51 48.64
C SER A 19 37.61 33.95 48.14
N ILE A 20 38.18 34.99 48.74
CA ILE A 20 38.03 36.36 48.30
C ILE A 20 38.66 36.55 46.90
N PHE A 21 39.82 35.94 46.65
CA PHE A 21 40.47 35.98 45.34
C PHE A 21 39.63 35.28 44.28
N ASN A 22 39.01 34.13 44.57
CA ASN A 22 38.07 33.48 43.67
C ASN A 22 36.79 34.29 43.45
N PHE A 23 36.28 34.97 44.48
CA PHE A 23 35.09 35.83 44.37
C PHE A 23 35.37 37.09 43.53
N GLN A 24 36.53 37.73 43.68
CA GLN A 24 36.94 38.85 42.84
C GLN A 24 37.18 38.41 41.38
N PHE A 25 37.75 37.21 41.16
CA PHE A 25 37.92 36.68 39.81
C PHE A 25 36.58 36.44 39.11
N SER A 26 35.58 36.02 39.87
CA SER A 26 34.21 35.76 39.34
C SER A 26 33.54 37.09 38.89
N ILE A 27 33.75 38.19 39.58
CA ILE A 27 33.11 39.48 39.27
C ILE A 27 33.81 40.18 38.08
N ILE A 28 35.13 40.06 37.94
CA ILE A 28 35.90 40.70 36.87
C ILE A 28 35.74 39.96 35.52
N SER A 29 35.40 38.67 35.58
CA SER A 29 35.34 37.79 34.42
C SER A 29 33.98 37.79 33.70
N CYS A 30 32.94 38.40 34.24
CA CYS A 30 31.57 38.27 33.74
C CYS A 30 31.16 39.22 32.62
N SER A 31 32.04 40.10 32.12
CA SER A 31 31.64 41.09 31.12
C SER A 31 32.17 40.71 29.71
N THR A 32 31.24 40.47 28.77
CA THR A 32 31.55 40.27 27.33
C THR A 32 31.98 41.57 26.65
N GLN A 33 31.83 42.73 27.31
CA GLN A 33 32.26 44.03 26.82
C GLN A 33 33.77 44.23 26.94
N LYS A 34 34.47 43.39 27.73
CA LYS A 34 35.92 43.43 27.91
C LYS A 34 36.58 42.24 27.23
N ASN A 35 37.52 42.50 26.31
CA ASN A 35 38.26 41.45 25.63
C ASN A 35 39.68 41.33 26.25
N THR A 36 39.77 40.61 27.36
CA THR A 36 41.04 40.27 28.03
C THR A 36 41.27 38.76 27.94
N TRP A 37 42.51 38.31 28.20
CA TRP A 37 42.77 36.87 28.25
C TRP A 37 41.87 36.14 29.27
N ALA A 38 41.67 36.70 30.45
CA ALA A 38 40.82 36.13 31.49
C ALA A 38 39.36 36.05 31.09
N THR A 39 38.77 37.10 30.46
CA THR A 39 37.41 37.10 29.98
C THR A 39 37.21 36.06 28.87
N ARG A 40 38.14 35.99 27.89
CA ARG A 40 38.10 34.97 26.84
C ARG A 40 38.13 33.55 27.42
N SER A 41 39.10 33.26 28.34
CA SER A 41 39.23 31.95 28.96
C SER A 41 37.98 31.55 29.74
N PHE A 42 37.38 32.47 30.50
CA PHE A 42 36.15 32.22 31.24
C PHE A 42 34.98 31.92 30.32
N HIS A 43 34.72 32.77 29.33
CA HIS A 43 33.59 32.57 28.43
C HIS A 43 33.82 31.35 27.52
N GLN A 44 35.02 31.05 27.07
CA GLN A 44 35.39 29.85 26.35
C GLN A 44 35.06 28.57 27.15
N THR A 45 35.46 28.54 28.42
CA THR A 45 35.17 27.42 29.32
C THR A 45 33.65 27.23 29.52
N LYS A 46 32.94 28.36 29.71
CA LYS A 46 31.45 28.29 29.85
C LYS A 46 30.76 27.79 28.60
N VAL A 47 31.18 28.24 27.40
CA VAL A 47 30.69 27.72 26.14
C VAL A 47 30.93 26.22 26.02
N LYS A 48 32.19 25.81 26.31
CA LYS A 48 32.57 24.41 26.26
C LYS A 48 31.71 23.54 27.18
N TYR A 49 31.50 23.95 28.42
CA TYR A 49 30.64 23.22 29.36
C TYR A 49 29.17 23.25 28.98
N ASN A 50 28.61 24.39 28.63
CA ASN A 50 27.19 24.50 28.31
C ASN A 50 26.82 23.78 27.01
N ILE A 51 27.69 23.81 26.00
CA ILE A 51 27.43 23.15 24.71
C ILE A 51 27.81 21.69 24.75
N LEU A 52 29.04 21.37 25.21
CA LEU A 52 29.56 20.01 25.17
C LEU A 52 28.89 19.09 26.20
N PHE A 53 28.37 19.60 27.31
CA PHE A 53 27.72 18.76 28.31
C PHE A 53 26.21 18.82 28.19
N ASN A 54 25.58 20.00 28.35
CA ASN A 54 24.12 20.10 28.41
C ASN A 54 23.46 20.20 27.05
N GLY A 55 24.06 20.85 26.06
CA GLY A 55 23.55 21.00 24.71
C GLY A 55 23.67 19.68 23.91
N ASN A 56 24.85 19.03 24.02
CA ASN A 56 25.05 17.74 23.35
C ASN A 56 24.18 16.65 23.91
N ALA A 57 23.91 16.61 25.23
CA ALA A 57 23.05 15.63 25.83
C ALA A 57 21.63 15.64 25.20
N ALA A 58 21.01 16.84 25.15
CA ALA A 58 19.69 17.00 24.51
C ALA A 58 19.72 16.68 23.00
N TYR A 59 20.77 17.07 22.31
CA TYR A 59 20.97 16.80 20.88
C TYR A 59 21.11 15.29 20.61
N GLU A 60 21.93 14.57 21.39
CA GLU A 60 22.10 13.11 21.24
C GLU A 60 20.83 12.35 21.61
N GLU A 61 20.08 12.83 22.61
CA GLU A 61 18.76 12.30 22.95
C GLU A 61 17.78 12.48 21.79
N GLY A 62 17.78 13.64 21.12
CA GLY A 62 16.98 13.87 19.93
C GLY A 62 17.39 12.97 18.76
N LEU A 63 18.70 12.79 18.50
CA LEU A 63 19.17 11.84 17.49
C LEU A 63 18.76 10.39 17.82
N LYS A 64 18.70 10.04 19.11
CA LYS A 64 18.19 8.76 19.54
C LYS A 64 16.69 8.63 19.27
N ALA A 65 15.91 9.66 19.56
CA ALA A 65 14.47 9.69 19.31
C ALA A 65 14.15 9.51 17.81
N ILE A 66 14.87 10.23 16.91
CA ILE A 66 14.74 10.06 15.45
C ILE A 66 14.98 8.61 15.05
N ARG A 67 16.04 8.01 15.58
CA ARG A 67 16.40 6.64 15.24
C ARG A 67 15.37 5.62 15.73
N ASP A 68 14.90 5.81 16.97
CA ASP A 68 13.98 4.87 17.61
C ASP A 68 12.55 4.96 17.02
N ALA A 69 12.19 6.13 16.45
CA ALA A 69 10.94 6.35 15.73
C ALA A 69 11.02 5.99 14.23
N ASN A 70 12.21 5.77 13.68
CA ASN A 70 12.38 5.48 12.26
C ASN A 70 12.00 4.05 11.93
N THR A 71 11.06 3.91 11.00
CA THR A 71 10.71 2.65 10.35
C THR A 71 11.27 2.67 8.93
N ASP A 72 12.11 1.69 8.61
CA ASP A 72 12.74 1.58 7.30
C ASP A 72 11.88 0.77 6.34
N ASP A 73 11.69 1.28 5.13
CA ASP A 73 11.13 0.51 4.01
C ASP A 73 12.26 -0.16 3.22
N TYR A 74 12.46 -1.45 3.46
CA TYR A 74 13.48 -2.25 2.79
C TYR A 74 13.14 -2.64 1.35
N SER A 75 11.97 -2.27 0.84
CA SER A 75 11.60 -2.46 -0.57
C SER A 75 12.27 -1.44 -1.48
N THR A 76 12.62 -0.28 -0.94
CA THR A 76 13.31 0.81 -1.62
C THR A 76 14.78 0.90 -1.19
N VAL A 77 15.58 1.71 -1.90
CA VAL A 77 16.95 2.02 -1.46
C VAL A 77 16.88 2.90 -0.23
N LEU A 78 17.50 2.46 0.86
CA LEU A 78 17.47 3.19 2.12
C LEU A 78 18.32 4.47 2.03
N TYR A 79 17.87 5.52 2.69
CA TYR A 79 18.71 6.70 2.93
C TYR A 79 19.81 6.40 3.96
N LEU A 80 20.93 7.09 3.85
CA LEU A 80 22.06 6.90 4.79
C LEU A 80 21.72 7.35 6.22
N TYR A 81 20.80 8.30 6.37
CA TYR A 81 20.44 8.88 7.66
C TYR A 81 18.92 8.82 7.90
N PRO A 82 18.49 8.40 9.10
CA PRO A 82 17.05 8.30 9.44
C PRO A 82 16.29 9.62 9.45
N VAL A 83 16.97 10.75 9.54
CA VAL A 83 16.37 12.10 9.57
C VAL A 83 15.57 12.43 8.32
N SER A 84 15.82 11.73 7.21
CA SER A 84 15.06 11.86 5.96
C SER A 84 13.62 11.33 6.07
N ASN A 85 13.30 10.63 7.14
CA ASN A 85 11.92 10.27 7.47
C ASN A 85 11.31 11.40 8.33
N HIS A 86 10.34 12.14 7.78
CA HIS A 86 9.70 13.27 8.46
C HIS A 86 9.02 12.88 9.78
N GLN A 87 8.33 11.74 9.84
CA GLN A 87 7.69 11.27 11.07
C GLN A 87 8.73 10.99 12.16
N ALA A 88 9.88 10.44 11.79
CA ALA A 88 10.96 10.21 12.73
C ALA A 88 11.58 11.53 13.19
N ALA A 89 11.70 12.54 12.32
CA ALA A 89 12.22 13.87 12.67
C ALA A 89 11.31 14.59 13.70
N GLU A 90 10.00 14.46 13.57
CA GLU A 90 9.03 15.02 14.53
C GLU A 90 9.22 14.49 15.96
N ALA A 91 9.61 13.25 16.12
CA ALA A 91 9.87 12.63 17.44
C ALA A 91 11.00 13.34 18.22
N ALA A 92 11.89 14.04 17.54
CA ALA A 92 13.00 14.78 18.16
C ALA A 92 12.72 16.27 18.40
N SER A 93 11.58 16.80 17.96
CA SER A 93 11.28 18.23 17.96
C SER A 93 11.53 18.88 19.33
N SER A 94 11.02 18.28 20.41
CA SER A 94 11.19 18.81 21.78
C SER A 94 12.66 18.87 22.22
N GLN A 95 13.46 17.84 21.91
CA GLN A 95 14.89 17.79 22.27
C GLN A 95 15.73 18.75 21.42
N MET A 96 15.35 18.90 20.15
CA MET A 96 16.01 19.87 19.26
C MET A 96 15.68 21.31 19.69
N ASP A 97 14.44 21.61 20.09
CA ASP A 97 14.08 22.93 20.66
C ASP A 97 14.87 23.27 21.92
N LYS A 98 15.02 22.32 22.84
CA LYS A 98 15.89 22.48 24.02
C LYS A 98 17.34 22.77 23.62
N THR A 99 17.83 22.11 22.59
CA THR A 99 19.20 22.35 22.08
C THR A 99 19.33 23.74 21.47
N ILE A 100 18.36 24.15 20.64
CA ILE A 100 18.29 25.48 20.01
C ILE A 100 18.26 26.57 21.07
N GLU A 101 17.39 26.45 22.08
CA GLU A 101 17.30 27.41 23.18
C GLU A 101 18.64 27.55 23.92
N LYS A 102 19.27 26.42 24.28
CA LYS A 102 20.56 26.40 24.97
C LYS A 102 21.65 27.04 24.12
N CYS A 103 21.72 26.76 22.82
CA CYS A 103 22.69 27.35 21.91
C CYS A 103 22.47 28.87 21.78
N ARG A 104 21.24 29.33 21.56
CA ARG A 104 20.88 30.76 21.47
C ARG A 104 21.22 31.51 22.76
N LYS A 105 20.91 30.92 23.91
CA LYS A 105 21.26 31.49 25.24
C LYS A 105 22.76 31.55 25.42
N CYS A 106 23.51 30.52 25.02
CA CYS A 106 24.96 30.49 25.08
C CYS A 106 25.59 31.58 24.20
N ILE A 107 25.13 31.71 22.96
CA ILE A 107 25.62 32.77 22.04
C ILE A 107 25.35 34.16 22.63
N LYS A 108 24.14 34.41 23.14
CA LYS A 108 23.76 35.67 23.75
C LYS A 108 24.65 36.04 24.95
N LEU A 109 25.01 35.08 25.81
CA LEU A 109 25.70 35.34 27.07
C LEU A 109 27.21 35.28 26.97
N HIS A 110 27.81 34.65 25.95
CA HIS A 110 29.22 34.32 25.91
C HIS A 110 29.96 34.77 24.63
N SER A 111 29.27 35.41 23.68
CA SER A 111 29.87 36.03 22.50
C SER A 111 30.70 37.26 22.91
N ILE A 112 31.93 37.34 22.42
CA ILE A 112 32.86 38.46 22.69
C ILE A 112 33.17 39.17 21.37
N LYS A 113 32.45 40.23 21.08
CA LYS A 113 32.64 41.08 19.89
C LYS A 113 33.55 42.30 20.12
N ALA A 114 33.81 42.60 21.37
CA ALA A 114 34.71 43.73 21.73
C ALA A 114 36.13 43.50 21.22
N LYS A 115 36.71 44.47 20.52
CA LYS A 115 38.08 44.34 20.00
C LYS A 115 39.09 44.31 21.16
N PRO A 116 40.13 43.45 21.11
CA PRO A 116 41.15 43.37 22.13
C PRO A 116 42.11 44.59 22.03
N LYS A 117 42.76 44.92 23.13
CA LYS A 117 43.94 45.91 23.09
C LYS A 117 45.03 45.28 22.24
N ARG A 118 45.56 46.05 21.28
CA ARG A 118 46.64 45.60 20.43
C ARG A 118 47.96 45.43 21.28
N ASP A 119 48.61 44.29 21.03
CA ASP A 119 49.87 43.96 21.62
C ASP A 119 51.01 44.40 20.64
N PRO A 120 51.81 45.40 20.95
CA PRO A 120 52.89 45.87 20.07
C PRO A 120 53.95 44.79 19.76
N LYS A 121 54.14 43.84 20.70
CA LYS A 121 55.14 42.78 20.54
C LYS A 121 54.68 41.70 19.47
N LYS A 122 53.41 41.61 19.15
CA LYS A 122 52.88 40.74 18.18
C LYS A 122 52.43 41.41 16.88
N ALA A 123 52.73 42.67 16.72
CA ALA A 123 52.28 43.49 15.59
C ALA A 123 52.70 42.93 14.22
N ASN A 124 53.81 42.18 14.15
CA ASN A 124 54.34 41.59 12.91
C ASN A 124 53.89 40.11 12.70
N ASP A 125 53.26 39.52 13.68
CA ASP A 125 52.75 38.10 13.54
C ASP A 125 51.56 38.07 12.59
N PRO A 126 51.64 37.35 11.45
CA PRO A 126 50.55 37.24 10.50
C PRO A 126 49.26 36.59 11.11
N LYS A 127 49.46 35.61 12.01
CA LYS A 127 48.33 34.97 12.70
C LYS A 127 47.60 35.92 13.65
N TYR A 128 48.41 36.79 14.34
CA TYR A 128 47.83 37.79 15.23
C TYR A 128 47.10 38.90 14.46
N LYS A 129 47.58 39.30 13.30
CA LYS A 129 46.92 40.27 12.40
C LYS A 129 45.58 39.70 11.94
N LEU A 130 45.55 38.44 11.49
CA LEU A 130 44.37 37.76 11.06
C LEU A 130 43.35 37.61 12.21
N TRP A 131 43.81 37.23 13.41
CA TRP A 131 42.95 37.14 14.59
C TRP A 131 42.36 38.50 14.99
N LEU A 132 43.06 39.59 14.85
CA LEU A 132 42.54 40.94 15.12
C LEU A 132 41.42 41.36 14.13
N GLN A 133 41.37 40.77 12.96
CA GLN A 133 40.29 40.97 11.98
C GLN A 133 39.02 40.18 12.31
N SER A 134 39.10 39.18 13.18
CA SER A 134 37.94 38.38 13.57
C SER A 134 36.84 39.25 14.19
N GLU A 135 35.59 38.86 13.97
CA GLU A 135 34.41 39.50 14.55
C GLU A 135 34.01 38.88 15.90
N GLU A 136 34.47 37.67 16.17
CA GLU A 136 34.23 36.91 17.40
C GLU A 136 35.58 36.49 18.01
N PHE A 137 35.74 36.75 19.30
CA PHE A 137 36.98 36.46 20.04
C PHE A 137 36.84 35.28 21.04
N ASN A 138 35.67 34.73 21.19
CA ASN A 138 35.51 33.47 21.90
C ASN A 138 35.78 32.30 20.94
N ALA A 139 36.89 31.63 21.12
CA ALA A 139 37.37 30.59 20.20
C ALA A 139 36.42 29.40 20.02
N GLU A 140 35.53 29.12 20.99
CA GLU A 140 34.60 28.01 20.91
C GLU A 140 33.19 28.42 20.40
N MET A 141 32.96 29.68 20.07
CA MET A 141 31.64 30.19 19.71
C MET A 141 31.16 29.63 18.39
N HIS A 142 32.03 29.33 17.43
CA HIS A 142 31.70 28.69 16.18
C HIS A 142 31.01 27.32 16.40
N LEU A 143 31.37 26.57 17.47
CA LEU A 143 30.73 25.29 17.83
C LEU A 143 29.28 25.48 18.30
N ALA A 144 28.98 26.61 18.98
CA ALA A 144 27.62 26.93 19.39
C ALA A 144 26.72 27.19 18.19
N TRP A 145 27.21 27.97 17.24
CA TRP A 145 26.51 28.24 16.00
C TRP A 145 26.35 26.99 15.15
N LEU A 146 27.41 26.18 15.02
CA LEU A 146 27.33 24.90 14.28
C LEU A 146 26.29 23.97 14.89
N ARG A 147 26.28 23.85 16.24
CA ARG A 147 25.30 23.01 16.94
C ARG A 147 23.86 23.54 16.79
N LEU A 148 23.70 24.89 16.76
CA LEU A 148 22.42 25.52 16.49
C LEU A 148 21.88 25.11 15.12
N GLY A 149 22.66 25.30 14.05
CA GLY A 149 22.24 24.91 12.71
C GLY A 149 21.99 23.40 12.55
N GLN A 150 22.80 22.56 13.24
CA GLN A 150 22.55 21.10 13.26
C GLN A 150 21.24 20.73 13.98
N ALA A 151 20.86 21.44 15.04
CA ALA A 151 19.60 21.20 15.73
C ALA A 151 18.41 21.70 14.92
N GLU A 152 18.53 22.85 14.26
CA GLU A 152 17.53 23.36 13.30
C GLU A 152 17.32 22.35 12.15
N PHE A 153 18.39 21.81 11.58
CA PHE A 153 18.35 20.77 10.55
C PHE A 153 17.60 19.51 11.02
N HIS A 154 17.95 18.97 12.21
CA HIS A 154 17.31 17.73 12.72
C HIS A 154 15.90 17.96 13.25
N LYS A 155 15.50 19.19 13.46
CA LYS A 155 14.11 19.58 13.72
C LYS A 155 13.26 19.62 12.45
N GLY A 156 13.88 19.64 11.26
CA GLY A 156 13.20 19.83 9.97
C GLY A 156 13.14 21.29 9.51
N ASP A 157 13.71 22.24 10.27
CA ASP A 157 13.84 23.64 9.86
C ASP A 157 15.10 23.80 8.97
N PHE A 158 15.01 23.31 7.74
CA PHE A 158 16.15 23.28 6.82
C PHE A 158 16.55 24.68 6.37
N LEU A 159 15.58 25.58 6.14
CA LEU A 159 15.89 26.97 5.76
C LEU A 159 16.51 27.75 6.89
N GLY A 160 16.04 27.57 8.12
CA GLY A 160 16.68 28.13 9.31
C GLY A 160 18.10 27.62 9.47
N ALA A 161 18.34 26.34 9.30
CA ALA A 161 19.68 25.75 9.35
C ALA A 161 20.61 26.33 8.27
N VAL A 162 20.15 26.45 7.01
CA VAL A 162 20.90 27.07 5.90
C VAL A 162 21.29 28.52 6.26
N SER A 163 20.35 29.29 6.81
CA SER A 163 20.62 30.67 7.27
C SER A 163 21.68 30.70 8.34
N THR A 164 21.58 29.81 9.34
CA THR A 164 22.57 29.69 10.43
C THR A 164 23.96 29.30 9.90
N PHE A 165 24.03 28.32 8.97
CA PHE A 165 25.32 27.93 8.38
C PHE A 165 25.92 29.03 7.50
N ASN A 166 25.12 29.77 6.74
CA ASN A 166 25.60 30.95 5.98
C ASN A 166 26.08 32.05 6.89
N TYR A 167 25.46 32.28 8.05
CA TYR A 167 25.97 33.18 9.06
C TYR A 167 27.38 32.78 9.48
N ILE A 168 27.66 31.51 9.75
CA ILE A 168 28.99 31.02 10.12
C ILE A 168 29.99 31.27 8.98
N ILE A 169 29.66 30.96 7.74
CA ILE A 169 30.50 31.14 6.57
C ILE A 169 30.94 32.62 6.44
N ASN A 170 30.02 33.53 6.67
CA ASN A 170 30.28 34.96 6.53
C ASN A 170 31.12 35.55 7.70
N HIS A 171 30.95 35.03 8.93
CA HIS A 171 31.56 35.61 10.14
C HIS A 171 32.85 34.89 10.58
N TYR A 172 33.11 33.67 10.10
CA TYR A 172 34.30 32.89 10.47
C TYR A 172 35.21 32.61 9.26
N GLN A 173 35.40 33.60 8.40
CA GLN A 173 36.19 33.49 7.16
C GLN A 173 37.64 33.02 7.37
N ASN A 174 38.16 33.16 8.59
CA ASN A 174 39.51 32.75 8.97
C ASN A 174 39.63 31.24 9.31
N ASP A 175 38.52 30.49 9.28
CA ASP A 175 38.49 29.06 9.58
C ASP A 175 37.95 28.27 8.37
N PRO A 176 38.83 27.85 7.45
CA PRO A 176 38.40 27.13 6.25
C PRO A 176 37.72 25.77 6.55
N ASP A 177 38.08 25.11 7.66
CA ASP A 177 37.49 23.82 8.04
C ASP A 177 36.03 23.98 8.45
N ILE A 178 35.69 24.99 9.24
CA ILE A 178 34.28 25.24 9.62
C ILE A 178 33.45 25.68 8.42
N ILE A 179 34.02 26.49 7.51
CA ILE A 179 33.36 26.91 6.26
C ILE A 179 33.00 25.66 5.43
N ALA A 180 33.97 24.78 5.24
CA ALA A 180 33.73 23.53 4.48
C ALA A 180 32.71 22.65 5.15
N GLN A 181 32.72 22.51 6.49
CA GLN A 181 31.66 21.79 7.22
C GLN A 181 30.30 22.43 7.04
N CYS A 182 30.14 23.73 7.12
CA CYS A 182 28.88 24.43 6.92
C CYS A 182 28.35 24.21 5.51
N ARG A 183 29.16 24.21 4.47
CA ARG A 183 28.76 23.90 3.10
C ARG A 183 28.25 22.47 2.98
N LEU A 184 28.87 21.50 3.67
CA LEU A 184 28.37 20.12 3.70
C LEU A 184 26.97 20.02 4.36
N TRP A 185 26.73 20.78 5.44
CA TRP A 185 25.42 20.82 6.07
C TRP A 185 24.38 21.53 5.22
N ILE A 186 24.76 22.61 4.51
CA ILE A 186 23.88 23.27 3.53
C ILE A 186 23.49 22.31 2.41
N ALA A 187 24.47 21.58 1.86
CA ALA A 187 24.16 20.57 0.83
C ALA A 187 23.18 19.51 1.30
N ARG A 188 23.32 19.03 2.54
CA ARG A 188 22.35 18.11 3.15
C ARG A 188 20.98 18.74 3.31
N ALA A 189 20.90 19.99 3.76
CA ALA A 189 19.62 20.68 3.94
C ALA A 189 18.88 20.85 2.62
N TYR A 190 19.58 21.25 1.55
CA TYR A 190 19.01 21.35 0.22
C TYR A 190 18.53 19.99 -0.30
N ALA A 191 19.30 18.93 -0.09
CA ALA A 191 18.91 17.57 -0.47
C ALA A 191 17.67 17.06 0.28
N GLU A 192 17.49 17.44 1.58
CA GLU A 192 16.25 17.09 2.33
C GLU A 192 15.02 17.85 1.81
N MET A 193 15.21 19.03 1.23
CA MET A 193 14.14 19.81 0.59
C MET A 193 13.87 19.38 -0.87
N GLY A 194 14.62 18.42 -1.42
CA GLY A 194 14.53 18.02 -2.81
C GLY A 194 15.19 19.00 -3.80
N TRP A 195 15.95 19.97 -3.31
CA TRP A 195 16.65 20.96 -4.13
C TRP A 195 18.02 20.41 -4.57
N GLN A 196 17.95 19.46 -5.52
CA GLN A 196 19.12 18.66 -5.91
C GLN A 196 20.23 19.52 -6.52
N TYR A 197 19.87 20.49 -7.37
CA TYR A 197 20.84 21.37 -8.03
C TYR A 197 21.62 22.23 -7.03
N GLU A 198 20.92 22.84 -6.07
CA GLU A 198 21.50 23.65 -5.01
C GLU A 198 22.37 22.82 -4.07
N ALA A 199 21.95 21.57 -3.82
CA ALA A 199 22.74 20.63 -3.01
C ALA A 199 24.08 20.30 -3.67
N GLU A 200 24.07 20.02 -4.98
CA GLU A 200 25.28 19.75 -5.76
C GLU A 200 26.18 20.99 -5.90
N ASP A 201 25.60 22.17 -6.13
CA ASP A 201 26.35 23.43 -6.15
C ASP A 201 27.06 23.71 -4.81
N ALA A 202 26.34 23.51 -3.69
CA ALA A 202 26.92 23.65 -2.37
C ALA A 202 28.10 22.68 -2.13
N LEU A 203 28.00 21.42 -2.64
CA LEU A 203 29.07 20.42 -2.60
C LEU A 203 30.28 20.84 -3.46
N ASN A 204 30.04 21.36 -4.66
CA ASN A 204 31.09 21.77 -5.58
C ASN A 204 31.91 22.98 -5.03
N ARG A 205 31.29 23.76 -4.17
CA ARG A 205 31.98 24.88 -3.46
C ARG A 205 32.79 24.41 -2.24
N VAL A 206 32.74 23.12 -1.87
CA VAL A 206 33.54 22.60 -0.75
C VAL A 206 34.99 22.45 -1.17
N GLN A 207 35.88 23.15 -0.47
CA GLN A 207 37.34 22.96 -0.62
C GLN A 207 37.74 21.74 0.23
N ILE A 208 37.90 20.60 -0.42
CA ILE A 208 38.17 19.32 0.26
C ILE A 208 39.50 19.38 1.04
N ASP A 209 40.50 20.03 0.48
CA ASP A 209 41.84 20.20 1.09
C ASP A 209 41.80 21.07 2.35
N ALA A 210 40.78 21.93 2.49
CA ALA A 210 40.59 22.75 3.69
C ALA A 210 39.98 21.97 4.86
N LEU A 211 39.38 20.79 4.57
CA LEU A 211 38.80 19.93 5.61
C LEU A 211 39.90 19.26 6.43
N SER A 212 39.80 19.33 7.75
CA SER A 212 40.65 18.53 8.64
C SER A 212 40.47 17.02 8.35
N LYS A 213 41.50 16.23 8.67
CA LYS A 213 41.48 14.77 8.51
C LYS A 213 40.24 14.11 9.13
N LYS A 214 39.67 14.73 10.17
CA LYS A 214 38.43 14.29 10.82
C LYS A 214 37.20 14.56 9.93
N HIS A 215 37.15 15.71 9.28
CA HIS A 215 35.99 16.19 8.54
C HIS A 215 36.05 15.85 7.05
N ALA A 216 37.21 15.63 6.45
CA ALA A 216 37.37 15.15 5.07
C ALA A 216 36.59 13.85 4.77
N LYS A 217 36.43 13.01 5.80
CA LYS A 217 35.66 11.79 5.75
C LYS A 217 34.15 12.02 5.63
N LEU A 218 33.65 13.18 6.07
CA LEU A 218 32.25 13.55 5.95
C LEU A 218 31.84 13.88 4.53
N TYR A 219 32.76 14.40 3.73
CA TYR A 219 32.48 14.78 2.34
C TYR A 219 31.92 13.64 1.53
N SER A 220 32.58 12.47 1.56
CA SER A 220 32.11 11.28 0.82
C SER A 220 30.72 10.80 1.30
N ALA A 221 30.46 10.84 2.62
CA ALA A 221 29.18 10.44 3.17
C ALA A 221 28.07 11.44 2.78
N VAL A 222 28.34 12.74 2.81
CA VAL A 222 27.37 13.76 2.41
C VAL A 222 27.13 13.73 0.91
N LYS A 223 28.17 13.57 0.08
CA LYS A 223 28.00 13.45 -1.37
C LYS A 223 27.21 12.20 -1.74
N ALA A 224 27.45 11.08 -1.07
CA ALA A 224 26.65 9.88 -1.23
C ALA A 224 25.17 10.10 -0.86
N ASP A 225 24.90 10.78 0.27
CA ASP A 225 23.54 11.07 0.73
C ASP A 225 22.77 11.97 -0.26
N VAL A 226 23.44 13.01 -0.78
CA VAL A 226 22.85 13.89 -1.81
C VAL A 226 22.52 13.12 -3.09
N LEU A 227 23.45 12.31 -3.59
CA LEU A 227 23.25 11.50 -4.80
C LEU A 227 22.16 10.44 -4.61
N LEU A 228 22.06 9.82 -3.44
CA LEU A 228 21.00 8.86 -3.13
C LEU A 228 19.62 9.51 -3.15
N LYS A 229 19.49 10.74 -2.63
CA LYS A 229 18.23 11.49 -2.66
C LYS A 229 17.82 11.95 -4.06
N GLY A 230 18.80 12.22 -4.91
CA GLY A 230 18.61 12.48 -6.33
C GLY A 230 18.43 11.21 -7.18
N GLU A 231 18.36 10.01 -6.57
CA GLU A 231 18.29 8.72 -7.25
C GLU A 231 19.46 8.40 -8.20
N HIS A 232 20.57 9.12 -8.08
CA HIS A 232 21.81 8.89 -8.84
C HIS A 232 22.60 7.72 -8.25
N TYR A 233 22.00 6.52 -8.24
CA TYR A 233 22.51 5.33 -7.53
C TYR A 233 23.89 4.90 -7.99
N ARG A 234 24.15 4.93 -9.31
CA ARG A 234 25.43 4.55 -9.90
C ARG A 234 26.55 5.47 -9.42
N GLU A 235 26.28 6.76 -9.37
CA GLU A 235 27.25 7.76 -8.93
C GLU A 235 27.45 7.74 -7.40
N ALA A 236 26.42 7.39 -6.64
CA ALA A 236 26.48 7.28 -5.18
C ALA A 236 27.37 6.12 -4.70
N LEU A 237 27.43 5.02 -5.44
CA LEU A 237 28.12 3.79 -5.06
C LEU A 237 29.60 4.01 -4.64
N PRO A 238 30.47 4.66 -5.42
CA PRO A 238 31.87 4.86 -5.04
C PRO A 238 32.00 5.70 -3.76
N PHE A 239 31.11 6.66 -3.54
CA PHE A 239 31.13 7.53 -2.35
C PHE A 239 30.67 6.78 -1.10
N VAL A 240 29.65 5.91 -1.18
CA VAL A 240 29.25 5.03 -0.07
C VAL A 240 30.39 4.07 0.28
N LYS A 241 31.05 3.48 -0.72
CA LYS A 241 32.20 2.60 -0.54
C LYS A 241 33.36 3.28 0.18
N ILE A 242 33.64 4.54 -0.16
CA ILE A 242 34.67 5.34 0.51
C ILE A 242 34.24 5.73 1.93
N ALA A 243 32.96 6.06 2.15
CA ALA A 243 32.44 6.51 3.44
C ALA A 243 32.35 5.39 4.49
N LEU A 244 32.00 4.17 4.10
CA LEU A 244 31.75 3.05 5.00
C LEU A 244 32.91 2.73 5.99
N PRO A 245 34.20 2.67 5.61
CA PRO A 245 35.29 2.41 6.54
C PRO A 245 35.44 3.49 7.63
N TYR A 246 34.97 4.70 7.33
CA TYR A 246 35.08 5.83 8.21
C TYR A 246 33.89 6.02 9.15
N GLU A 247 32.75 5.38 8.85
CA GLU A 247 31.63 5.38 9.76
C GLU A 247 31.91 4.41 10.92
N LYS A 248 32.25 4.98 12.09
CA LYS A 248 32.61 4.21 13.28
C LYS A 248 31.44 3.97 14.22
N ARG A 249 30.36 4.71 14.07
CA ARG A 249 29.17 4.56 14.92
C ARG A 249 28.52 3.22 14.63
N LYS A 250 28.46 2.35 15.62
CA LYS A 250 27.92 0.98 15.52
C LYS A 250 26.50 0.95 14.96
N ILE A 251 25.76 2.03 15.10
CA ILE A 251 24.37 2.16 14.69
C ILE A 251 24.24 2.45 13.18
N TYR A 252 25.09 3.32 12.64
CA TYR A 252 24.99 3.74 11.23
C TYR A 252 25.83 2.87 10.30
N ARG A 253 26.91 2.28 10.79
CA ARG A 253 27.81 1.46 9.97
C ARG A 253 27.13 0.29 9.26
N PRO A 254 26.24 -0.50 9.94
CA PRO A 254 25.48 -1.54 9.25
C PRO A 254 24.56 -0.99 8.17
N ARG A 255 23.97 0.20 8.39
CA ARG A 255 23.10 0.87 7.44
C ARG A 255 23.86 1.28 6.16
N PHE A 256 25.06 1.85 6.31
CA PHE A 256 25.92 2.16 5.16
C PHE A 256 26.29 0.91 4.36
N ALA A 257 26.59 -0.19 5.03
CA ALA A 257 26.89 -1.46 4.39
C ALA A 257 25.64 -2.05 3.70
N TYR A 258 24.44 -1.88 4.28
CA TYR A 258 23.19 -2.32 3.69
C TYR A 258 22.89 -1.54 2.40
N VAL A 259 22.96 -0.22 2.45
CA VAL A 259 22.82 0.67 1.28
C VAL A 259 23.82 0.30 0.19
N LEU A 260 25.08 0.02 0.56
CA LEU A 260 26.09 -0.43 -0.40
C LEU A 260 25.67 -1.73 -1.09
N GLY A 261 25.06 -2.66 -0.35
CA GLY A 261 24.49 -3.89 -0.91
C GLY A 261 23.37 -3.61 -1.92
N GLN A 262 22.43 -2.71 -1.56
CA GLN A 262 21.33 -2.30 -2.45
C GLN A 262 21.84 -1.61 -3.73
N LEU A 263 22.88 -0.80 -3.62
CA LEU A 263 23.50 -0.13 -4.78
C LEU A 263 24.17 -1.15 -5.72
N TYR A 264 24.88 -2.14 -5.18
CA TYR A 264 25.44 -3.22 -5.99
C TYR A 264 24.34 -4.06 -6.67
N GLU A 265 23.20 -4.30 -6.01
CA GLU A 265 22.05 -4.95 -6.65
C GLU A 265 21.52 -4.14 -7.85
N LYS A 266 21.37 -2.81 -7.68
CA LYS A 266 20.93 -1.91 -8.76
C LYS A 266 21.88 -1.92 -9.96
N GLU A 267 23.20 -2.07 -9.73
CA GLU A 267 24.21 -2.22 -10.76
C GLU A 267 24.32 -3.65 -11.32
N GLY A 268 23.56 -4.61 -10.80
CA GLY A 268 23.61 -6.01 -11.22
C GLY A 268 24.81 -6.81 -10.68
N ASN A 269 25.61 -6.23 -9.79
CA ASN A 269 26.82 -6.84 -9.22
C ASN A 269 26.46 -7.74 -8.03
N LYS A 270 25.99 -8.95 -8.32
CA LYS A 270 25.46 -9.89 -7.31
C LYS A 270 26.48 -10.33 -6.27
N ASP A 271 27.72 -10.56 -6.66
CA ASP A 271 28.77 -11.05 -5.75
C ASP A 271 29.16 -9.98 -4.71
N GLU A 272 29.34 -8.76 -5.14
CA GLU A 272 29.63 -7.63 -4.27
C GLU A 272 28.45 -7.30 -3.35
N ALA A 273 27.20 -7.34 -3.86
CA ALA A 273 26.00 -7.18 -3.06
C ALA A 273 25.92 -8.25 -1.96
N LEU A 274 26.17 -9.51 -2.31
CA LEU A 274 26.20 -10.62 -1.36
C LEU A 274 27.27 -10.44 -0.28
N GLN A 275 28.47 -9.93 -0.63
CA GLN A 275 29.53 -9.64 0.33
C GLN A 275 29.14 -8.47 1.26
N ALA A 276 28.50 -7.42 0.72
CA ALA A 276 28.04 -6.29 1.49
C ALA A 276 26.99 -6.72 2.53
N TYR A 277 25.99 -7.51 2.14
CA TYR A 277 24.98 -8.01 3.10
C TYR A 277 25.57 -9.00 4.13
N LYS A 278 26.51 -9.85 3.74
CA LYS A 278 27.26 -10.67 4.71
C LYS A 278 28.00 -9.83 5.73
N HIS A 279 28.53 -8.69 5.28
CA HIS A 279 29.20 -7.72 6.19
C HIS A 279 28.19 -7.09 7.16
N VAL A 280 26.99 -6.72 6.68
CA VAL A 280 25.88 -6.24 7.54
C VAL A 280 25.59 -7.23 8.66
N VAL A 281 25.33 -8.49 8.32
CA VAL A 281 24.98 -9.54 9.31
C VAL A 281 26.08 -9.73 10.35
N ARG A 282 27.37 -9.63 9.97
CA ARG A 282 28.51 -9.74 10.90
C ARG A 282 28.63 -8.57 11.88
N MET A 283 28.01 -7.43 11.58
CA MET A 283 28.06 -6.24 12.44
C MET A 283 27.02 -6.26 13.56
N ALA A 284 26.22 -7.34 13.69
CA ALA A 284 25.10 -7.43 14.63
C ALA A 284 24.14 -6.22 14.52
N PRO A 285 23.50 -6.00 13.38
CA PRO A 285 22.58 -4.91 13.15
C PRO A 285 21.28 -5.10 13.94
N PRO A 286 20.35 -4.12 13.95
CA PRO A 286 18.98 -4.35 14.43
C PRO A 286 18.33 -5.56 13.75
N ASN A 287 17.46 -6.26 14.47
CA ASN A 287 16.83 -7.51 14.01
C ASN A 287 16.18 -7.38 12.63
N GLU A 288 15.54 -6.26 12.37
CA GLU A 288 14.89 -5.98 11.10
C GLU A 288 15.87 -5.88 9.93
N MET A 289 16.97 -5.17 10.10
CA MET A 289 18.02 -5.06 9.09
C MET A 289 18.74 -6.41 8.89
N GLU A 290 18.97 -7.17 9.98
CA GLU A 290 19.54 -8.52 9.87
C GLU A 290 18.63 -9.43 9.05
N PHE A 291 17.32 -9.40 9.34
CA PHE A 291 16.33 -10.17 8.61
C PHE A 291 16.35 -9.85 7.12
N ASN A 292 16.20 -8.57 6.77
CA ASN A 292 16.18 -8.14 5.38
C ASN A 292 17.50 -8.43 4.66
N ALA A 293 18.66 -8.26 5.32
CA ALA A 293 19.96 -8.63 4.74
C ALA A 293 20.03 -10.13 4.42
N ARG A 294 19.50 -11.00 5.28
CA ARG A 294 19.47 -12.45 5.05
C ARG A 294 18.52 -12.84 3.93
N ILE A 295 17.36 -12.17 3.83
CA ILE A 295 16.40 -12.33 2.73
C ILE A 295 17.07 -11.95 1.41
N ARG A 296 17.68 -10.76 1.31
CA ARG A 296 18.39 -10.32 0.09
C ARG A 296 19.53 -11.25 -0.30
N MET A 297 20.31 -11.72 0.68
CA MET A 297 21.34 -12.73 0.44
C MET A 297 20.78 -14.03 -0.16
N ALA A 298 19.61 -14.43 0.29
CA ALA A 298 18.96 -15.64 -0.22
C ALA A 298 18.44 -15.44 -1.65
N GLU A 299 17.82 -14.31 -1.94
CA GLU A 299 17.31 -13.94 -3.27
C GLU A 299 18.44 -13.80 -4.31
N LEU A 300 19.59 -13.29 -3.92
CA LEU A 300 20.78 -13.20 -4.78
C LEU A 300 21.45 -14.54 -5.09
N GLY A 301 20.92 -15.66 -4.56
CA GLY A 301 21.42 -16.99 -4.84
C GLY A 301 22.66 -17.36 -4.01
N GLY A 302 22.78 -16.84 -2.80
CA GLY A 302 23.85 -17.22 -1.87
C GLY A 302 23.91 -18.73 -1.63
N LYS A 303 25.12 -19.28 -1.43
CA LYS A 303 25.30 -20.70 -1.14
C LYS A 303 24.39 -21.17 0.00
N ASN A 304 23.64 -22.24 -0.24
CA ASN A 304 22.71 -22.82 0.73
C ASN A 304 21.57 -21.90 1.17
N SER A 305 21.07 -20.99 0.31
CA SER A 305 19.99 -20.03 0.60
C SER A 305 18.77 -20.70 1.24
N LEU A 306 18.23 -21.74 0.61
CA LEU A 306 17.08 -22.49 1.13
C LEU A 306 17.35 -23.10 2.52
N ARG A 307 18.57 -23.61 2.76
CA ARG A 307 18.95 -24.15 4.07
C ARG A 307 19.02 -23.06 5.14
N GLN A 308 19.52 -21.88 4.78
CA GLN A 308 19.58 -20.74 5.69
C GLN A 308 18.18 -20.24 6.03
N LEU A 309 17.28 -20.10 5.04
CA LEU A 309 15.89 -19.73 5.25
C LEU A 309 15.16 -20.75 6.13
N ARG A 310 15.32 -22.06 5.88
CA ARG A 310 14.79 -23.12 6.76
C ARG A 310 15.33 -23.03 8.19
N THR A 311 16.55 -22.54 8.39
CA THR A 311 17.09 -22.31 9.74
C THR A 311 16.45 -21.07 10.37
N MET A 312 16.14 -20.06 9.58
CA MET A 312 15.45 -18.83 10.05
C MET A 312 14.03 -19.13 10.51
N THR A 313 13.28 -20.05 9.86
CA THR A 313 11.92 -20.41 10.32
C THR A 313 11.88 -21.00 11.73
N LYS A 314 13.00 -21.56 12.20
CA LYS A 314 13.12 -22.14 13.56
C LYS A 314 13.52 -21.12 14.63
N GLN A 315 13.87 -19.89 14.25
CA GLN A 315 14.33 -18.85 15.19
C GLN A 315 13.17 -18.02 15.71
N THR A 316 12.99 -17.98 17.02
CA THR A 316 11.91 -17.23 17.70
C THR A 316 11.85 -15.75 17.28
N LYS A 317 13.02 -15.12 17.06
CA LYS A 317 13.10 -13.70 16.66
C LYS A 317 12.50 -13.40 15.26
N PHE A 318 12.21 -14.40 14.44
CA PHE A 318 11.62 -14.27 13.11
C PHE A 318 10.24 -14.92 12.99
N LYS A 319 9.64 -15.34 14.11
CA LYS A 319 8.34 -16.01 14.12
C LYS A 319 7.23 -15.15 13.46
N ASP A 320 7.26 -13.84 13.69
CA ASP A 320 6.27 -12.91 13.13
C ASP A 320 6.49 -12.58 11.64
N ARG A 321 7.46 -13.23 10.99
CA ARG A 321 7.88 -12.97 9.59
C ARG A 321 8.02 -14.25 8.79
N LEU A 322 7.33 -15.30 9.19
CA LEU A 322 7.37 -16.60 8.50
C LEU A 322 6.83 -16.49 7.06
N ASP A 323 5.82 -15.65 6.87
CA ASP A 323 5.27 -15.30 5.57
C ASP A 323 6.34 -14.81 4.58
N GLN A 324 7.20 -13.88 5.00
CA GLN A 324 8.29 -13.35 4.18
C GLN A 324 9.37 -14.41 3.89
N ILE A 325 9.67 -15.27 4.87
CA ILE A 325 10.65 -16.34 4.70
C ILE A 325 10.14 -17.37 3.70
N TYR A 326 8.90 -17.86 3.87
CA TYR A 326 8.31 -18.81 2.93
C TYR A 326 8.07 -18.20 1.55
N GLY A 327 7.63 -16.93 1.49
CA GLY A 327 7.51 -16.19 0.22
C GLY A 327 8.84 -16.10 -0.53
N THR A 328 9.94 -15.81 0.19
CA THR A 328 11.30 -15.82 -0.41
C THR A 328 11.72 -17.21 -0.86
N MET A 329 11.40 -18.27 -0.10
CA MET A 329 11.66 -19.65 -0.53
C MET A 329 10.89 -19.98 -1.81
N GLY A 330 9.64 -19.56 -1.93
CA GLY A 330 8.84 -19.66 -3.14
C GLY A 330 9.49 -18.95 -4.33
N ASN A 331 9.95 -17.72 -4.15
CA ASN A 331 10.67 -16.95 -5.18
C ASN A 331 11.93 -17.69 -5.67
N ILE A 332 12.68 -18.29 -4.75
CA ILE A 332 13.88 -19.05 -5.09
C ILE A 332 13.53 -20.32 -5.88
N HIS A 333 12.48 -21.06 -5.47
CA HIS A 333 12.02 -22.22 -6.23
C HIS A 333 11.55 -21.82 -7.63
N LEU A 334 10.88 -20.68 -7.78
CA LEU A 334 10.46 -20.15 -9.07
C LEU A 334 11.66 -19.79 -9.98
N GLN A 335 12.74 -19.22 -9.42
CA GLN A 335 13.99 -18.98 -10.16
C GLN A 335 14.60 -20.28 -10.71
N TYR A 336 14.44 -21.40 -10.01
CA TYR A 336 14.83 -22.73 -10.45
C TYR A 336 13.80 -23.42 -11.34
N LYS A 337 12.73 -22.71 -11.75
CA LYS A 337 11.60 -23.25 -12.55
C LYS A 337 10.85 -24.40 -11.87
N ASP A 338 10.92 -24.51 -10.55
CA ASP A 338 10.18 -25.49 -9.74
C ASP A 338 8.89 -24.83 -9.23
N THR A 339 7.90 -24.72 -10.14
CA THR A 339 6.63 -24.04 -9.86
C THR A 339 5.80 -24.76 -8.79
N VAL A 340 5.89 -26.09 -8.72
CA VAL A 340 5.15 -26.89 -7.74
C VAL A 340 5.61 -26.54 -6.31
N LYS A 341 6.93 -26.59 -6.06
CA LYS A 341 7.45 -26.20 -4.74
C LYS A 341 7.33 -24.71 -4.47
N ALA A 342 7.37 -23.87 -5.51
CA ALA A 342 7.13 -22.45 -5.33
C ALA A 342 5.70 -22.19 -4.79
N LEU A 343 4.69 -22.81 -5.38
CA LEU A 343 3.30 -22.72 -4.93
C LEU A 343 3.12 -23.29 -3.52
N GLU A 344 3.72 -24.45 -3.20
CA GLU A 344 3.69 -25.00 -1.84
C GLU A 344 4.26 -24.02 -0.80
N MET A 345 5.35 -23.31 -1.14
CA MET A 345 5.93 -22.31 -0.24
C MET A 345 5.07 -21.05 -0.15
N TYR A 346 4.42 -20.61 -1.23
CA TYR A 346 3.49 -19.48 -1.20
C TYR A 346 2.23 -19.79 -0.40
N GLU A 347 1.66 -21.00 -0.53
CA GLU A 347 0.53 -21.45 0.31
C GLU A 347 0.89 -21.41 1.81
N LYS A 348 2.08 -21.92 2.17
CA LYS A 348 2.60 -21.79 3.55
C LYS A 348 2.77 -20.35 3.98
N ALA A 349 3.29 -19.48 3.10
CA ALA A 349 3.48 -18.07 3.40
C ALA A 349 2.13 -17.37 3.65
N ILE A 350 1.11 -17.67 2.88
CA ILE A 350 -0.25 -17.13 3.04
C ILE A 350 -0.86 -17.62 4.37
N ALA A 351 -0.70 -18.91 4.69
CA ALA A 351 -1.22 -19.50 5.93
C ALA A 351 -0.56 -18.94 7.20
N GLU A 352 0.75 -18.65 7.15
CA GLU A 352 1.52 -18.11 8.27
C GLU A 352 1.47 -16.56 8.35
N SER A 353 0.80 -15.90 7.43
CA SER A 353 0.71 -14.44 7.40
C SER A 353 -0.26 -13.94 8.47
N THR A 354 0.27 -13.26 9.48
CA THR A 354 -0.50 -12.70 10.60
C THR A 354 -1.04 -11.30 10.32
N GLN A 355 -0.55 -10.62 9.28
CA GLN A 355 -0.93 -9.24 8.94
C GLN A 355 -1.35 -9.12 7.48
N ALA A 356 -2.51 -8.48 7.26
CA ALA A 356 -2.96 -8.10 5.91
C ALA A 356 -2.13 -6.89 5.43
N GLY A 357 -0.92 -7.13 4.92
CA GLY A 357 -0.01 -6.10 4.45
C GLY A 357 0.44 -6.31 3.00
N THR A 358 1.18 -5.34 2.48
CA THR A 358 1.69 -5.34 1.09
C THR A 358 2.52 -6.60 0.74
N VAL A 359 3.17 -7.21 1.74
CA VAL A 359 3.92 -8.46 1.57
C VAL A 359 2.99 -9.62 1.25
N LYS A 360 1.90 -9.77 2.01
CA LYS A 360 0.88 -10.79 1.75
C LYS A 360 0.25 -10.59 0.38
N ALA A 361 -0.12 -9.36 0.04
CA ALA A 361 -0.64 -9.04 -1.29
C ALA A 361 0.33 -9.43 -2.41
N ALA A 362 1.63 -9.16 -2.26
CA ALA A 362 2.64 -9.53 -3.25
C ALA A 362 2.79 -11.06 -3.42
N ILE A 363 2.66 -11.83 -2.34
CA ILE A 363 2.70 -13.30 -2.37
C ILE A 363 1.44 -13.84 -3.06
N LEU A 364 0.26 -13.32 -2.68
CA LEU A 364 -1.03 -13.68 -3.29
C LEU A 364 -1.04 -13.38 -4.79
N MET A 365 -0.57 -12.22 -5.22
CA MET A 365 -0.45 -11.87 -6.64
C MET A 365 0.42 -12.87 -7.41
N ARG A 366 1.57 -13.23 -6.86
CA ARG A 366 2.49 -14.19 -7.51
C ARG A 366 1.89 -15.59 -7.58
N ALA A 367 1.28 -16.08 -6.50
CA ALA A 367 0.60 -17.36 -6.49
C ALA A 367 -0.57 -17.37 -7.48
N GLY A 368 -1.39 -16.31 -7.47
CA GLY A 368 -2.50 -16.12 -8.40
C GLY A 368 -2.05 -16.09 -9.85
N ASP A 369 -0.99 -15.36 -10.18
CA ASP A 369 -0.44 -15.30 -11.54
C ASP A 369 0.03 -16.69 -12.03
N ILE A 370 0.69 -17.48 -11.17
CA ILE A 370 1.12 -18.83 -11.51
C ILE A 370 -0.09 -19.77 -11.74
N TYR A 371 -1.08 -19.73 -10.84
CA TYR A 371 -2.30 -20.51 -11.03
C TYR A 371 -3.05 -20.09 -12.29
N PHE A 372 -3.10 -18.80 -12.58
CA PHE A 372 -3.73 -18.27 -13.78
C PHE A 372 -3.02 -18.76 -15.06
N GLU A 373 -1.68 -18.72 -15.10
CA GLU A 373 -0.86 -19.25 -16.21
C GLU A 373 -1.00 -20.78 -16.39
N GLN A 374 -1.34 -21.49 -15.33
CA GLN A 374 -1.65 -22.92 -15.35
C GLN A 374 -3.10 -23.23 -15.68
N HIS A 375 -3.93 -22.22 -16.04
CA HIS A 375 -5.37 -22.35 -16.27
C HIS A 375 -6.15 -22.89 -15.06
N ASN A 376 -5.55 -22.82 -13.86
CA ASN A 376 -6.21 -23.20 -12.61
C ASN A 376 -6.93 -22.01 -11.99
N TYR A 377 -8.03 -21.61 -12.62
CA TYR A 377 -8.77 -20.41 -12.24
C TYR A 377 -9.44 -20.51 -10.87
N VAL A 378 -9.82 -21.72 -10.46
CA VAL A 378 -10.40 -21.99 -9.13
C VAL A 378 -9.44 -21.62 -8.00
N LYS A 379 -8.15 -21.92 -8.15
CA LYS A 379 -7.13 -21.55 -7.17
C LYS A 379 -6.61 -20.10 -7.36
N ALA A 380 -6.68 -19.57 -8.58
CA ALA A 380 -6.25 -18.18 -8.85
C ALA A 380 -7.22 -17.15 -8.25
N GLN A 381 -8.53 -17.41 -8.30
CA GLN A 381 -9.57 -16.49 -7.84
C GLN A 381 -9.40 -16.04 -6.39
N PRO A 382 -9.29 -16.92 -5.38
CA PRO A 382 -9.15 -16.49 -3.99
C PRO A 382 -7.88 -15.67 -3.77
N CYS A 383 -6.81 -15.96 -4.51
CA CYS A 383 -5.55 -15.19 -4.43
C CYS A 383 -5.76 -13.74 -4.90
N TYR A 384 -6.41 -13.52 -6.04
CA TYR A 384 -6.66 -12.18 -6.55
C TYR A 384 -7.68 -11.42 -5.70
N ARG A 385 -8.77 -12.09 -5.30
CA ARG A 385 -9.82 -11.52 -4.46
C ARG A 385 -9.24 -10.99 -3.14
N GLU A 386 -8.44 -11.80 -2.44
CA GLU A 386 -7.79 -11.38 -1.20
C GLU A 386 -6.73 -10.29 -1.45
N ALA A 387 -5.95 -10.36 -2.52
CA ALA A 387 -4.98 -9.34 -2.87
C ALA A 387 -5.63 -7.96 -3.08
N VAL A 388 -6.77 -7.91 -3.78
CA VAL A 388 -7.54 -6.66 -4.01
C VAL A 388 -8.02 -6.03 -2.72
N THR A 389 -8.42 -6.82 -1.71
CA THR A 389 -8.86 -6.27 -0.41
C THR A 389 -7.73 -5.64 0.40
N ILE A 390 -6.48 -6.05 0.14
CA ILE A 390 -5.29 -5.56 0.85
C ILE A 390 -4.66 -4.36 0.14
N LEU A 391 -4.70 -4.33 -1.20
CA LEU A 391 -4.07 -3.29 -2.01
C LEU A 391 -4.89 -1.99 -1.98
N THR A 392 -4.20 -0.86 -2.04
CA THR A 392 -4.84 0.45 -2.25
C THR A 392 -5.06 0.71 -3.73
N ALA A 393 -6.06 1.51 -4.08
CA ALA A 393 -6.39 1.86 -5.46
C ALA A 393 -5.22 2.54 -6.22
N GLU A 394 -4.29 3.15 -5.49
CA GLU A 394 -3.10 3.81 -6.03
C GLU A 394 -1.99 2.83 -6.44
N HIS A 395 -2.09 1.57 -6.03
CA HIS A 395 -1.08 0.57 -6.37
C HIS A 395 -1.16 0.23 -7.86
N LYS A 396 -0.02 0.26 -8.56
CA LYS A 396 0.09 0.06 -10.03
C LYS A 396 -0.58 -1.22 -10.55
N GLU A 397 -0.61 -2.28 -9.74
CA GLU A 397 -1.19 -3.58 -10.11
C GLU A 397 -2.69 -3.70 -9.73
N TYR A 398 -3.24 -2.73 -8.98
CA TYR A 398 -4.59 -2.82 -8.45
C TYR A 398 -5.66 -3.01 -9.55
N ALA A 399 -5.62 -2.18 -10.60
CA ALA A 399 -6.60 -2.26 -11.69
C ALA A 399 -6.54 -3.61 -12.43
N ARG A 400 -5.34 -4.18 -12.63
CA ARG A 400 -5.15 -5.51 -13.24
C ARG A 400 -5.74 -6.61 -12.35
N MET A 401 -5.46 -6.56 -11.05
CA MET A 401 -5.95 -7.55 -10.08
C MET A 401 -7.47 -7.48 -9.94
N LEU A 402 -8.02 -6.27 -9.85
CA LEU A 402 -9.47 -6.07 -9.76
C LEU A 402 -10.18 -6.67 -10.96
N LYS A 403 -9.75 -6.34 -12.18
CA LYS A 403 -10.33 -6.89 -13.40
C LYS A 403 -10.28 -8.41 -13.46
N ARG A 404 -9.14 -9.02 -13.06
CA ARG A 404 -9.01 -10.49 -13.00
C ARG A 404 -9.90 -11.09 -11.94
N SER A 405 -9.97 -10.47 -10.74
CA SER A 405 -10.86 -10.94 -9.66
C SER A 405 -12.32 -10.94 -10.09
N GLU A 406 -12.82 -9.86 -10.71
CA GLU A 406 -14.20 -9.75 -11.18
C GLU A 406 -14.54 -10.83 -12.21
N VAL A 407 -13.68 -11.04 -13.20
CA VAL A 407 -13.90 -12.08 -14.22
C VAL A 407 -13.87 -13.48 -13.62
N LEU A 408 -12.96 -13.74 -12.68
CA LEU A 408 -12.87 -15.04 -12.04
C LEU A 408 -14.00 -15.27 -11.01
N ASP A 409 -14.54 -14.22 -10.41
CA ASP A 409 -15.73 -14.34 -9.55
C ASP A 409 -16.95 -14.80 -10.36
N GLU A 410 -17.16 -14.27 -11.58
CA GLU A 410 -18.20 -14.74 -12.51
C GLU A 410 -17.94 -16.20 -12.94
N LEU A 411 -16.68 -16.52 -13.29
CA LEU A 411 -16.30 -17.87 -13.73
C LEU A 411 -16.55 -18.92 -12.65
N ILE A 412 -16.19 -18.64 -11.41
CA ILE A 412 -16.34 -19.59 -10.30
C ILE A 412 -17.80 -19.93 -10.04
N VAL A 413 -18.72 -18.98 -10.21
CA VAL A 413 -20.17 -19.25 -10.08
C VAL A 413 -20.60 -20.30 -11.09
N SER A 414 -20.29 -20.09 -12.37
CA SER A 414 -20.64 -21.03 -13.46
C SER A 414 -19.90 -22.37 -13.31
N TYR A 415 -18.62 -22.35 -12.93
CA TYR A 415 -17.82 -23.54 -12.67
C TYR A 415 -18.41 -24.40 -11.54
N ASN A 416 -18.73 -23.78 -10.42
CA ASN A 416 -19.32 -24.48 -9.27
C ASN A 416 -20.70 -25.05 -9.63
N GLN A 417 -21.51 -24.33 -10.42
CA GLN A 417 -22.79 -24.84 -10.91
C GLN A 417 -22.61 -26.12 -11.74
N VAL A 418 -21.69 -26.11 -12.69
CA VAL A 418 -21.39 -27.30 -13.52
C VAL A 418 -20.89 -28.44 -12.66
N GLN A 419 -19.93 -28.23 -11.76
CA GLN A 419 -19.38 -29.25 -10.88
C GLN A 419 -20.44 -29.84 -9.92
N LEU A 420 -21.34 -28.97 -9.42
CA LEU A 420 -22.44 -29.41 -8.56
C LEU A 420 -23.39 -30.35 -9.34
N GLN A 421 -23.82 -29.95 -10.56
CA GLN A 421 -24.75 -30.76 -11.35
C GLN A 421 -24.10 -32.07 -11.77
N ASP A 422 -22.85 -32.11 -12.19
CA ASP A 422 -22.13 -33.35 -12.49
C ASP A 422 -22.02 -34.28 -11.27
N SER A 423 -21.79 -33.70 -10.09
CA SER A 423 -21.71 -34.47 -8.85
C SER A 423 -23.07 -35.04 -8.45
N LEU A 424 -24.15 -34.25 -8.56
CA LEU A 424 -25.51 -34.66 -8.25
C LEU A 424 -26.01 -35.77 -9.20
N GLN A 425 -25.75 -35.64 -10.52
CA GLN A 425 -26.12 -36.66 -11.49
C GLN A 425 -25.32 -37.95 -11.28
N ARG A 426 -24.02 -37.85 -10.99
CA ARG A 426 -23.23 -39.04 -10.66
C ARG A 426 -23.72 -39.74 -9.39
N LEU A 427 -24.08 -38.98 -8.37
CA LEU A 427 -24.70 -39.53 -7.16
C LEU A 427 -26.06 -40.16 -7.48
N GLY A 428 -26.90 -39.58 -8.35
CA GLY A 428 -28.19 -40.11 -8.77
C GLY A 428 -28.10 -41.49 -9.40
N HIS A 429 -26.97 -41.85 -10.02
CA HIS A 429 -26.75 -43.19 -10.59
C HIS A 429 -26.18 -44.22 -9.59
N MET A 430 -25.87 -43.82 -8.34
CA MET A 430 -25.37 -44.71 -7.29
C MET A 430 -26.52 -45.31 -6.48
N SER A 431 -26.27 -46.41 -5.77
CA SER A 431 -27.22 -46.98 -4.81
C SER A 431 -27.42 -46.02 -3.61
N GLU A 432 -28.56 -46.11 -2.92
CA GLU A 432 -28.84 -45.25 -1.74
C GLU A 432 -27.81 -45.42 -0.63
N GLU A 433 -27.21 -46.60 -0.47
CA GLU A 433 -26.15 -46.86 0.50
C GLU A 433 -24.86 -46.14 0.12
N GLU A 434 -24.49 -46.16 -1.15
CA GLU A 434 -23.31 -45.44 -1.68
C GLU A 434 -23.48 -43.93 -1.62
N GLN A 435 -24.68 -43.41 -1.97
CA GLN A 435 -25.03 -42.01 -1.86
C GLN A 435 -24.85 -41.53 -0.43
N ARG A 436 -25.38 -42.25 0.54
CA ARG A 436 -25.28 -41.92 1.96
C ARG A 436 -23.82 -41.92 2.45
N ALA A 437 -23.04 -42.93 2.05
CA ALA A 437 -21.64 -43.04 2.41
C ALA A 437 -20.80 -41.86 1.87
N VAL A 438 -21.04 -41.42 0.63
CA VAL A 438 -20.37 -40.26 0.04
C VAL A 438 -20.76 -38.96 0.76
N VAL A 439 -22.07 -38.79 1.03
CA VAL A 439 -22.59 -37.62 1.74
C VAL A 439 -22.02 -37.53 3.17
N GLU A 440 -22.01 -38.65 3.92
CA GLU A 440 -21.42 -38.70 5.26
C GLU A 440 -19.94 -38.35 5.25
N LYS A 441 -19.22 -38.75 4.21
CA LYS A 441 -17.82 -38.36 4.04
C LYS A 441 -17.66 -36.84 3.81
N ILE A 442 -18.49 -36.23 2.97
CA ILE A 442 -18.52 -34.80 2.73
C ILE A 442 -18.78 -34.01 4.02
N ILE A 443 -19.79 -34.48 4.79
CA ILE A 443 -20.15 -33.89 6.08
C ILE A 443 -18.98 -34.00 7.08
N ALA A 444 -18.32 -35.16 7.14
CA ALA A 444 -17.17 -35.36 8.02
C ALA A 444 -16.00 -34.42 7.65
N GLU A 445 -15.72 -34.24 6.36
CA GLU A 445 -14.71 -33.30 5.87
C GLU A 445 -15.11 -31.85 6.19
N LEU A 446 -16.37 -31.46 6.06
CA LEU A 446 -16.88 -30.13 6.43
C LEU A 446 -16.70 -29.86 7.93
N ILE A 447 -17.13 -30.78 8.79
CA ILE A 447 -16.98 -30.65 10.25
C ILE A 447 -15.50 -30.53 10.65
N GLU A 448 -14.63 -31.32 10.03
CA GLU A 448 -13.19 -31.24 10.32
C GLU A 448 -12.59 -29.89 9.84
N ALA A 449 -13.02 -29.38 8.68
CA ALA A 449 -12.60 -28.06 8.19
C ALA A 449 -13.05 -26.94 9.14
N GLU A 450 -14.31 -26.94 9.57
CA GLU A 450 -14.83 -25.96 10.54
C GLU A 450 -14.10 -26.02 11.89
N LYS A 451 -13.78 -27.22 12.35
CA LYS A 451 -13.00 -27.42 13.56
C LYS A 451 -11.58 -26.87 13.43
N GLN A 452 -10.92 -27.11 12.31
CA GLN A 452 -9.58 -26.55 12.01
C GLN A 452 -9.62 -25.02 11.96
N ASP A 453 -10.64 -24.45 11.34
CA ASP A 453 -10.81 -22.99 11.30
C ASP A 453 -11.10 -22.40 12.68
N SER A 454 -11.91 -23.08 13.51
CA SER A 454 -12.15 -22.69 14.89
C SER A 454 -10.88 -22.72 15.73
N ILE A 455 -10.04 -23.75 15.57
CA ILE A 455 -8.73 -23.86 16.25
C ILE A 455 -7.83 -22.72 15.81
N ARG A 456 -7.74 -22.43 14.50
CA ARG A 456 -6.92 -21.35 13.95
C ARG A 456 -7.37 -19.98 14.46
N GLN A 457 -8.68 -19.73 14.52
CA GLN A 457 -9.24 -18.50 15.07
C GLN A 457 -8.96 -18.36 16.57
N ALA A 458 -9.05 -19.47 17.33
CA ALA A 458 -8.75 -19.49 18.76
C ALA A 458 -7.25 -19.26 19.04
N GLU A 459 -6.36 -19.82 18.22
CA GLU A 459 -4.92 -19.59 18.30
C GLU A 459 -4.56 -18.13 17.96
N ALA A 460 -5.12 -17.57 16.91
CA ALA A 460 -4.95 -16.17 16.52
C ALA A 460 -5.46 -15.21 17.63
N ALA A 461 -6.60 -15.53 18.23
CA ALA A 461 -7.14 -14.76 19.35
C ALA A 461 -6.25 -14.84 20.61
N ARG A 462 -5.66 -16.01 20.90
CA ARG A 462 -4.70 -16.18 22.01
C ARG A 462 -3.40 -15.42 21.75
N GLU A 463 -2.86 -15.46 20.54
CA GLU A 463 -1.65 -14.70 20.17
C GLU A 463 -1.87 -13.19 20.28
N MET A 464 -3.05 -12.68 19.86
CA MET A 464 -3.43 -11.28 20.06
C MET A 464 -3.56 -10.92 21.56
N ALA A 465 -4.10 -11.79 22.38
CA ALA A 465 -4.21 -11.58 23.82
C ALA A 465 -2.84 -11.57 24.53
N HIS A 466 -1.92 -12.45 24.15
CA HIS A 466 -0.56 -12.48 24.70
C HIS A 466 0.30 -11.31 24.21
N GLY A 467 0.08 -10.80 23.00
CA GLY A 467 0.71 -9.57 22.49
C GLY A 467 0.33 -8.32 23.30
N ASP A 468 -0.91 -8.28 23.79
CA ASP A 468 -1.43 -7.17 24.61
C ASP A 468 -0.92 -7.21 26.07
N GLU A 469 -0.62 -8.39 26.61
CA GLU A 469 0.02 -8.52 27.94
C GLU A 469 1.46 -8.00 27.97
N GLY A 470 2.24 -8.19 26.88
CA GLY A 470 3.58 -7.63 26.73
C GLY A 470 3.58 -6.10 26.68
N LEU A 471 2.61 -5.50 26.02
CA LEU A 471 2.41 -4.05 25.95
C LEU A 471 1.88 -3.46 27.26
N ARG A 472 1.06 -4.20 28.00
CA ARG A 472 0.56 -3.78 29.34
C ARG A 472 1.68 -3.78 30.39
N SER A 473 2.59 -4.73 30.34
CA SER A 473 3.74 -4.80 31.25
C SER A 473 4.72 -3.63 31.07
N VAL A 474 4.93 -3.17 29.84
CA VAL A 474 5.80 -2.01 29.54
C VAL A 474 5.12 -0.68 29.90
N ASN A 475 3.81 -0.57 29.70
CA ASN A 475 3.07 0.65 30.08
C ASN A 475 2.86 0.81 31.58
N THR A 476 2.72 -0.30 32.33
CA THR A 476 2.62 -0.23 33.80
C THR A 476 3.92 0.17 34.46
N ALA A 477 5.07 -0.20 33.91
CA ALA A 477 6.38 0.22 34.41
C ALA A 477 6.67 1.71 34.16
N ASN A 478 6.16 2.28 33.06
CA ASN A 478 6.29 3.72 32.77
C ASN A 478 5.24 4.60 33.46
N MET A 479 4.13 4.05 33.93
CA MET A 479 3.12 4.80 34.71
C MET A 479 3.48 4.94 36.20
N LEU A 480 4.47 4.20 36.71
CA LEU A 480 4.91 4.27 38.12
C LEU A 480 6.00 5.30 38.41
N GLY A 481 6.44 6.06 37.39
CA GLY A 481 7.54 7.05 37.47
C GLY A 481 7.16 8.47 37.11
N GLY A 482 5.98 9.00 37.44
CA GLY A 482 5.58 10.39 37.15
C GLY A 482 4.56 10.93 38.15
N SER A 483 5.06 11.59 39.17
CA SER A 483 4.50 12.71 39.98
C SER A 483 3.03 13.09 39.77
N GLY A 484 2.18 12.83 40.77
CA GLY A 484 1.10 13.73 41.19
C GLY A 484 -0.22 13.60 40.44
N GLY A 485 -1.00 12.56 40.74
CA GLY A 485 -2.40 12.45 40.39
C GLY A 485 -3.10 11.38 41.20
N GLN A 486 -4.17 11.74 41.88
CA GLN A 486 -4.95 10.97 42.85
C GLN A 486 -5.07 9.47 42.57
N LYS A 487 -4.62 8.69 43.52
CA LYS A 487 -4.86 7.24 43.62
C LYS A 487 -6.34 7.00 43.87
N GLY A 488 -7.00 6.18 43.03
CA GLY A 488 -8.15 5.40 43.46
C GLY A 488 -9.49 5.63 42.76
N GLU A 489 -9.58 6.38 41.66
CA GLU A 489 -10.85 6.44 40.92
C GLU A 489 -10.90 5.35 39.84
N TRP A 490 -11.97 4.53 39.94
CA TRP A 490 -12.27 3.53 38.91
C TRP A 490 -12.53 4.21 37.56
N TYR A 491 -12.06 3.61 36.46
CA TYR A 491 -12.11 4.14 35.09
C TYR A 491 -13.41 4.86 34.71
N PHE A 492 -14.56 4.29 35.10
CA PHE A 492 -15.88 4.86 34.77
C PHE A 492 -16.23 6.14 35.54
N TYR A 493 -15.51 6.47 36.60
CA TYR A 493 -15.68 7.72 37.33
C TYR A 493 -14.80 8.86 36.80
N ASN A 494 -13.91 8.57 35.83
CA ASN A 494 -13.10 9.59 35.17
C ASN A 494 -13.66 9.90 33.77
N PRO A 495 -14.39 11.04 33.59
CA PRO A 495 -15.04 11.38 32.32
C PRO A 495 -14.05 11.54 31.15
N GLN A 496 -12.80 11.90 31.43
CA GLN A 496 -11.77 12.06 30.40
C GLN A 496 -11.31 10.70 29.87
N LEU A 497 -11.07 9.72 30.75
CA LEU A 497 -10.68 8.36 30.36
C LEU A 497 -11.83 7.64 29.64
N VAL A 498 -13.08 7.84 30.08
CA VAL A 498 -14.27 7.30 29.41
C VAL A 498 -14.39 7.88 27.98
N LYS A 499 -14.19 9.19 27.83
CA LYS A 499 -14.26 9.87 26.53
C LYS A 499 -13.14 9.43 25.59
N GLN A 500 -11.94 9.26 26.13
CA GLN A 500 -10.80 8.72 25.37
C GLN A 500 -11.04 7.27 24.95
N GLY A 501 -11.53 6.42 25.84
CA GLY A 501 -11.89 5.03 25.52
C GLY A 501 -13.03 4.93 24.49
N GLN A 502 -14.02 5.83 24.54
CA GLN A 502 -15.06 5.92 23.50
C GLN A 502 -14.49 6.36 22.14
N GLN A 503 -13.54 7.29 22.12
CA GLN A 503 -12.87 7.71 20.88
C GLN A 503 -12.01 6.58 20.29
N GLU A 504 -11.25 5.85 21.12
CA GLU A 504 -10.48 4.70 20.70
C GLU A 504 -11.38 3.56 20.22
N TRP A 505 -12.50 3.33 20.89
CA TRP A 505 -13.50 2.35 20.47
C TRP A 505 -14.08 2.70 19.10
N ARG A 506 -14.49 3.97 18.88
CA ARG A 506 -15.01 4.45 17.59
C ARG A 506 -13.97 4.36 16.47
N ARG A 507 -12.70 4.64 16.78
CA ARG A 507 -11.60 4.51 15.80
C ARG A 507 -11.36 3.06 15.39
N LYS A 508 -11.45 2.12 16.35
CA LYS A 508 -11.19 0.69 16.13
C LYS A 508 -12.38 -0.06 15.52
N TRP A 509 -13.61 0.32 15.89
CA TRP A 509 -14.81 -0.43 15.56
C TRP A 509 -15.86 0.36 14.75
N GLY A 510 -15.61 1.64 14.48
CA GLY A 510 -16.53 2.54 13.78
C GLY A 510 -17.75 2.92 14.62
N ASN A 511 -18.75 3.49 13.96
CA ASN A 511 -19.98 3.97 14.61
C ASN A 511 -21.03 2.83 14.61
N ARG A 512 -20.77 1.75 15.32
CA ARG A 512 -21.65 0.57 15.37
C ARG A 512 -22.72 0.71 16.45
N PRO A 513 -23.99 0.42 16.15
CA PRO A 513 -25.04 0.40 17.15
C PRO A 513 -24.84 -0.73 18.17
N LEU A 514 -25.41 -0.58 19.35
CA LEU A 514 -25.38 -1.60 20.41
C LEU A 514 -26.44 -2.66 20.09
N GLU A 515 -26.05 -3.71 19.40
CA GLU A 515 -26.90 -4.86 19.03
C GLU A 515 -26.13 -6.17 19.24
N ASP A 516 -26.86 -7.27 19.29
CA ASP A 516 -26.26 -8.60 19.42
C ASP A 516 -25.35 -8.90 18.22
N ASN A 517 -24.24 -9.60 18.48
CA ASN A 517 -23.22 -9.92 17.48
C ASN A 517 -22.53 -8.71 16.82
N TRP A 518 -22.50 -7.53 17.46
CA TRP A 518 -21.87 -6.31 16.96
C TRP A 518 -20.37 -6.48 16.54
N ARG A 519 -19.69 -7.53 16.99
CA ARG A 519 -18.31 -7.86 16.67
C ARG A 519 -18.13 -8.51 15.30
N ARG A 520 -19.22 -9.01 14.68
CA ARG A 520 -19.15 -9.67 13.37
C ARG A 520 -19.18 -8.63 12.25
N GLN A 521 -18.22 -8.70 11.35
CA GLN A 521 -18.10 -7.79 10.21
C GLN A 521 -19.14 -8.07 9.13
N ASN A 522 -19.50 -9.35 8.91
CA ASN A 522 -20.60 -9.77 8.07
C ASN A 522 -21.75 -10.26 8.94
N LYS A 523 -22.79 -9.45 9.04
CA LYS A 523 -24.08 -9.84 9.63
C LYS A 523 -25.00 -10.55 8.63
N GLN A 524 -24.61 -10.66 7.37
CA GLN A 524 -25.24 -11.50 6.38
C GLN A 524 -24.85 -12.98 6.62
N VAL A 525 -25.28 -13.53 7.75
CA VAL A 525 -25.98 -14.77 7.66
C VAL A 525 -27.36 -14.33 7.23
N VAL A 526 -27.68 -14.44 5.95
CA VAL A 526 -29.06 -14.54 5.50
C VAL A 526 -29.60 -15.70 6.34
N SER A 527 -30.37 -15.37 7.38
CA SER A 527 -31.12 -16.41 8.07
C SER A 527 -32.06 -16.96 6.99
N ASN A 528 -32.07 -18.27 6.83
CA ASN A 528 -33.03 -18.93 5.92
C ASN A 528 -34.49 -18.48 6.19
N ASP A 529 -34.74 -17.86 7.34
CA ASP A 529 -36.03 -17.27 7.68
C ASP A 529 -36.33 -15.97 6.89
N GLU A 530 -35.35 -15.15 6.51
CA GLU A 530 -35.59 -13.96 5.67
C GLU A 530 -35.71 -14.32 4.18
N MET A 531 -35.01 -15.36 3.71
CA MET A 531 -35.17 -15.87 2.34
C MET A 531 -36.47 -16.64 2.18
N SER A 532 -36.91 -17.37 3.21
CA SER A 532 -38.23 -18.02 3.21
C SER A 532 -39.36 -17.01 3.39
N ALA A 533 -39.14 -15.88 4.09
CA ALA A 533 -40.11 -14.78 4.18
C ALA A 533 -40.27 -14.05 2.85
N ALA A 534 -39.16 -13.75 2.17
CA ALA A 534 -39.18 -13.10 0.84
C ALA A 534 -39.82 -14.01 -0.25
N LEU A 535 -39.54 -15.33 -0.21
CA LEU A 535 -40.18 -16.31 -1.11
C LEU A 535 -41.66 -16.53 -0.76
N ASN A 536 -42.07 -16.37 0.50
CA ASN A 536 -43.44 -16.42 0.92
C ASN A 536 -44.23 -15.15 0.56
N GLU A 537 -43.63 -13.97 0.63
CA GLU A 537 -44.24 -12.71 0.16
C GLU A 537 -44.48 -12.71 -1.36
N GLU A 538 -43.55 -13.27 -2.18
CA GLU A 538 -43.76 -13.45 -3.61
C GLU A 538 -44.83 -14.49 -3.93
N ASN A 539 -44.95 -15.56 -3.12
CA ASN A 539 -46.00 -16.57 -3.30
C ASN A 539 -47.38 -16.11 -2.76
N GLU A 540 -47.44 -15.25 -1.74
CA GLU A 540 -48.69 -14.63 -1.29
C GLU A 540 -49.23 -13.60 -2.30
N ALA A 541 -48.37 -12.87 -2.98
CA ALA A 541 -48.75 -11.93 -4.05
C ALA A 541 -49.31 -12.64 -5.31
N LEU A 542 -48.93 -13.92 -5.52
CA LEU A 542 -49.45 -14.76 -6.60
C LEU A 542 -50.72 -15.55 -6.21
N SER A 543 -51.00 -15.74 -4.89
CA SER A 543 -52.13 -16.51 -4.43
C SER A 543 -53.45 -15.73 -4.29
N ASP A 544 -53.38 -14.39 -4.30
CA ASP A 544 -54.58 -13.52 -4.23
C ASP A 544 -55.37 -13.41 -5.55
N SER A 545 -54.92 -14.11 -6.61
CA SER A 545 -55.62 -14.10 -7.91
C SER A 545 -56.32 -15.39 -8.34
N ILE A 546 -56.32 -16.44 -7.51
CA ILE A 546 -57.07 -17.69 -7.84
C ILE A 546 -57.77 -18.20 -6.59
N GLY A 547 -59.12 -18.26 -6.70
CA GLY A 547 -60.06 -18.55 -5.65
C GLY A 547 -59.82 -19.86 -4.88
N GLN A 548 -60.22 -19.80 -3.61
CA GLN A 548 -60.32 -20.90 -2.67
C GLN A 548 -61.01 -22.13 -3.26
N ASP A 549 -60.32 -23.28 -3.25
CA ASP A 549 -60.86 -24.50 -2.66
C ASP A 549 -59.78 -25.60 -2.57
N SER A 550 -59.56 -26.03 -1.33
CA SER A 550 -59.10 -27.35 -0.87
C SER A 550 -58.05 -28.12 -1.68
N ILE A 551 -56.83 -28.22 -1.12
CA ILE A 551 -56.20 -29.46 -0.62
C ILE A 551 -54.85 -29.07 -0.03
N ALA A 552 -54.76 -28.89 1.29
CA ALA A 552 -53.50 -28.89 2.02
C ALA A 552 -52.99 -30.33 2.17
N ALA A 553 -52.28 -30.81 1.15
CA ALA A 553 -51.40 -31.95 1.29
C ALA A 553 -49.99 -31.46 1.58
N SER A 554 -49.48 -31.80 2.75
CA SER A 554 -48.16 -31.46 3.31
C SER A 554 -47.02 -31.55 2.28
N ALA A 555 -46.52 -30.41 1.81
CA ALA A 555 -45.21 -30.38 1.18
C ALA A 555 -44.18 -30.81 2.25
N PRO A 556 -43.27 -31.75 1.97
CA PRO A 556 -42.25 -32.13 2.91
C PRO A 556 -41.35 -30.90 3.19
N LYS A 557 -41.23 -30.56 4.48
CA LYS A 557 -40.28 -29.49 4.89
C LYS A 557 -38.88 -29.91 4.44
N LEU A 558 -38.30 -29.19 3.50
CA LEU A 558 -36.91 -29.37 3.07
C LEU A 558 -35.97 -29.19 4.25
N GLU A 559 -35.04 -30.13 4.43
CA GLU A 559 -34.00 -30.02 5.46
C GLU A 559 -33.00 -28.91 5.07
N THR A 560 -32.74 -27.99 5.99
CA THR A 560 -31.88 -26.83 5.77
C THR A 560 -30.51 -26.94 6.47
N ASP A 561 -30.33 -27.94 7.33
CA ASP A 561 -29.09 -28.15 8.09
C ASP A 561 -28.05 -28.87 7.23
N ILE A 562 -26.98 -28.15 6.88
CA ILE A 562 -25.85 -28.65 6.07
C ILE A 562 -25.05 -29.78 6.72
N HIS A 563 -25.23 -30.04 8.03
CA HIS A 563 -24.55 -31.11 8.76
C HIS A 563 -25.39 -32.42 8.75
N LYS A 564 -26.56 -32.40 8.12
CA LYS A 564 -27.42 -33.59 8.01
C LYS A 564 -27.38 -34.19 6.61
N PRO A 565 -27.31 -35.54 6.50
CA PRO A 565 -27.30 -36.19 5.20
C PRO A 565 -28.54 -35.87 4.34
N GLU A 566 -29.69 -35.67 4.96
CA GLU A 566 -30.95 -35.37 4.31
C GLU A 566 -30.88 -34.09 3.46
N TYR A 567 -30.10 -33.07 3.90
CA TYR A 567 -29.88 -31.83 3.16
C TYR A 567 -29.28 -32.07 1.77
N TYR A 568 -28.33 -33.00 1.65
CA TYR A 568 -27.66 -33.33 0.40
C TYR A 568 -28.48 -34.34 -0.41
N LEU A 569 -29.07 -35.34 0.26
CA LEU A 569 -29.83 -36.40 -0.38
C LEU A 569 -31.11 -35.89 -1.08
N GLN A 570 -31.74 -34.84 -0.57
CA GLN A 570 -32.93 -34.22 -1.20
C GLN A 570 -32.62 -33.51 -2.51
N GLN A 571 -31.34 -33.12 -2.76
CA GLN A 571 -30.91 -32.43 -3.96
C GLN A 571 -30.55 -33.37 -5.10
N ILE A 572 -30.44 -34.68 -4.84
CA ILE A 572 -30.06 -35.67 -5.83
C ILE A 572 -31.23 -35.88 -6.78
N PRO A 573 -31.07 -35.78 -8.13
CA PRO A 573 -32.12 -36.00 -9.08
C PRO A 573 -32.60 -37.46 -9.03
N ARG A 574 -33.94 -37.65 -8.94
CA ARG A 574 -34.56 -38.99 -8.85
C ARG A 574 -35.55 -39.25 -9.98
N THR A 575 -36.14 -38.22 -10.55
CA THR A 575 -37.08 -38.32 -11.65
C THR A 575 -36.47 -37.81 -12.96
N ASP A 576 -37.04 -38.24 -14.10
CA ASP A 576 -36.61 -37.73 -15.41
C ASP A 576 -36.72 -36.21 -15.52
N GLN A 577 -37.65 -35.59 -14.78
CA GLN A 577 -37.81 -34.14 -14.72
C GLN A 577 -36.67 -33.49 -13.95
N ASP A 578 -36.22 -34.10 -12.84
CA ASP A 578 -35.08 -33.59 -12.05
C ASP A 578 -33.78 -33.67 -12.87
N TYR A 579 -33.59 -34.77 -13.61
CA TYR A 579 -32.43 -34.91 -14.52
C TYR A 579 -32.50 -33.91 -15.65
N ALA A 580 -33.66 -33.64 -16.24
CA ALA A 580 -33.81 -32.62 -17.27
C ALA A 580 -33.51 -31.21 -16.76
N LEU A 581 -33.93 -30.90 -15.52
CA LEU A 581 -33.59 -29.64 -14.87
C LEU A 581 -32.09 -29.55 -14.57
N SER A 582 -31.48 -30.60 -14.04
CA SER A 582 -30.04 -30.67 -13.78
C SER A 582 -29.23 -30.51 -15.08
N ASP A 583 -29.65 -31.14 -16.17
CA ASP A 583 -29.05 -30.99 -17.51
C ASP A 583 -29.14 -29.55 -18.04
N SER A 584 -30.29 -28.89 -17.81
CA SER A 584 -30.43 -27.47 -18.18
C SER A 584 -29.46 -26.58 -17.43
N LEU A 585 -29.37 -26.72 -16.10
CA LEU A 585 -28.46 -25.94 -15.25
C LEU A 585 -26.99 -26.21 -15.61
N TRP A 586 -26.64 -27.49 -15.89
CA TRP A 586 -25.30 -27.85 -16.33
C TRP A 586 -24.94 -27.18 -17.65
N ARG A 587 -25.83 -27.27 -18.63
CA ARG A 587 -25.66 -26.69 -19.96
C ARG A 587 -25.49 -25.16 -19.87
N ASP A 588 -26.37 -24.49 -19.14
CA ASP A 588 -26.35 -23.03 -18.99
C ASP A 588 -25.04 -22.56 -18.32
N GLY A 589 -24.57 -23.32 -17.32
CA GLY A 589 -23.26 -23.11 -16.72
C GLY A 589 -22.10 -23.29 -17.71
N MET A 590 -22.14 -24.34 -18.56
CA MET A 590 -21.11 -24.61 -19.57
C MET A 590 -21.10 -23.56 -20.68
N VAL A 591 -22.26 -23.10 -21.13
CA VAL A 591 -22.37 -22.00 -22.09
C VAL A 591 -21.77 -20.71 -21.53
N ALA A 592 -22.07 -20.39 -20.27
CA ALA A 592 -21.46 -19.22 -19.61
C ALA A 592 -19.93 -19.35 -19.48
N LEU A 593 -19.41 -20.53 -19.12
CA LEU A 593 -17.98 -20.81 -19.06
C LEU A 593 -17.32 -20.64 -20.43
N TYR A 594 -17.93 -21.17 -21.50
CA TYR A 594 -17.41 -21.01 -22.87
C TYR A 594 -17.18 -19.55 -23.23
N PHE A 595 -18.19 -18.67 -23.01
CA PHE A 595 -18.06 -17.24 -23.32
C PHE A 595 -17.07 -16.52 -22.39
N LEU A 596 -17.00 -16.90 -21.10
CA LEU A 596 -16.01 -16.33 -20.17
C LEU A 596 -14.58 -16.69 -20.58
N TYR A 597 -14.30 -17.94 -20.93
CA TYR A 597 -12.99 -18.36 -21.40
C TYR A 597 -12.58 -17.66 -22.70
N ARG A 598 -13.50 -17.62 -23.67
CA ARG A 598 -13.22 -17.04 -24.98
C ARG A 598 -13.10 -15.51 -24.94
N ASP A 599 -14.09 -14.82 -24.37
CA ASP A 599 -14.26 -13.38 -24.55
C ASP A 599 -13.61 -12.54 -23.44
N ARG A 600 -13.56 -13.07 -22.22
CA ARG A 600 -13.06 -12.32 -21.06
C ARG A 600 -11.61 -12.72 -20.68
N LEU A 601 -11.28 -14.01 -20.80
CA LEU A 601 -9.97 -14.54 -20.48
C LEU A 601 -9.07 -14.72 -21.70
N ASN A 602 -9.66 -14.76 -22.90
CA ASN A 602 -8.99 -15.06 -24.17
C ASN A 602 -8.24 -16.42 -24.13
N ASP A 603 -8.84 -17.38 -23.40
CA ASP A 603 -8.35 -18.75 -23.24
C ASP A 603 -9.04 -19.67 -24.22
N THR A 604 -8.50 -19.72 -25.45
CA THR A 604 -9.06 -20.51 -26.54
C THR A 604 -9.05 -22.01 -26.24
N LEU A 605 -8.05 -22.48 -25.50
CA LEU A 605 -7.92 -23.91 -25.18
C LEU A 605 -9.08 -24.36 -24.28
N GLN A 606 -9.33 -23.65 -23.16
CA GLN A 606 -10.41 -23.98 -22.25
C GLN A 606 -11.79 -23.76 -22.89
N ALA A 607 -11.91 -22.76 -23.78
CA ALA A 607 -13.13 -22.52 -24.53
C ALA A 607 -13.42 -23.71 -25.48
N GLU A 608 -12.43 -24.18 -26.23
CA GLU A 608 -12.57 -25.34 -27.13
C GLU A 608 -12.90 -26.64 -26.35
N GLU A 609 -12.24 -26.91 -25.25
CA GLU A 609 -12.55 -28.06 -24.38
C GLU A 609 -14.00 -28.00 -23.87
N THR A 610 -14.44 -26.80 -23.43
CA THR A 610 -15.83 -26.58 -22.96
C THR A 610 -16.83 -26.79 -24.09
N LEU A 611 -16.53 -26.29 -25.29
CA LEU A 611 -17.39 -26.48 -26.47
C LEU A 611 -17.50 -27.94 -26.87
N HIS A 612 -16.40 -28.68 -26.90
CA HIS A 612 -16.42 -30.11 -27.21
C HIS A 612 -17.26 -30.94 -26.21
N GLU A 613 -17.17 -30.56 -24.93
CA GLU A 613 -17.99 -31.23 -23.90
C GLU A 613 -19.50 -30.93 -24.09
N LEU A 614 -19.85 -29.69 -24.45
CA LEU A 614 -21.22 -29.30 -24.82
C LEU A 614 -21.71 -30.05 -26.04
N GLU A 615 -20.92 -30.15 -27.11
CA GLU A 615 -21.22 -30.86 -28.32
C GLU A 615 -21.46 -32.35 -28.04
N ARG A 616 -20.61 -32.95 -27.23
CA ARG A 616 -20.70 -34.38 -26.88
C ARG A 616 -22.02 -34.70 -26.17
N ARG A 617 -22.45 -33.80 -25.26
CA ARG A 617 -23.64 -34.05 -24.42
C ARG A 617 -24.93 -33.55 -25.06
N PHE A 618 -24.89 -32.46 -25.81
CA PHE A 618 -26.06 -31.79 -26.42
C PHE A 618 -25.88 -31.45 -27.90
N PRO A 619 -25.59 -32.38 -28.79
CA PRO A 619 -25.19 -32.11 -30.17
C PRO A 619 -26.23 -31.36 -31.01
N ASN A 620 -27.51 -31.53 -30.70
CA ASN A 620 -28.63 -30.95 -31.47
C ASN A 620 -29.43 -29.88 -30.71
N HIS A 621 -28.86 -29.35 -29.62
CA HIS A 621 -29.55 -28.36 -28.81
C HIS A 621 -29.42 -26.95 -29.45
N PRO A 622 -30.47 -26.09 -29.39
CA PRO A 622 -30.43 -24.74 -29.96
C PRO A 622 -29.23 -23.89 -29.53
N CYS A 623 -28.74 -24.03 -28.29
CA CYS A 623 -27.58 -23.30 -27.81
C CYS A 623 -26.31 -23.51 -28.68
N MET A 624 -26.18 -24.68 -29.33
CA MET A 624 -25.06 -24.96 -30.23
C MET A 624 -25.17 -24.10 -31.50
N THR A 625 -26.38 -23.93 -32.03
CA THR A 625 -26.63 -23.05 -33.18
C THR A 625 -26.27 -21.62 -32.84
N ASP A 626 -26.66 -21.13 -31.65
CA ASP A 626 -26.35 -19.76 -31.19
C ASP A 626 -24.86 -19.54 -31.04
N ILE A 627 -24.14 -20.52 -30.47
CA ILE A 627 -22.68 -20.46 -30.33
C ILE A 627 -21.97 -20.40 -31.70
N TYR A 628 -22.37 -21.27 -32.64
CA TYR A 628 -21.77 -21.29 -33.98
C TYR A 628 -22.09 -20.02 -34.78
N GLU A 629 -23.29 -19.48 -34.62
CA GLU A 629 -23.64 -18.21 -35.27
C GLU A 629 -22.83 -17.04 -34.71
N ASP A 630 -22.63 -16.98 -33.41
CA ASP A 630 -21.77 -15.98 -32.79
C ASP A 630 -20.30 -16.13 -33.24
N MET A 631 -19.77 -17.35 -33.30
CA MET A 631 -18.42 -17.62 -33.85
C MET A 631 -18.29 -17.12 -35.29
N ARG A 632 -19.30 -17.39 -36.12
CA ARG A 632 -19.35 -16.93 -37.51
C ARG A 632 -19.39 -15.42 -37.60
N LEU A 633 -20.18 -14.75 -36.79
CA LEU A 633 -20.29 -13.29 -36.74
C LEU A 633 -18.97 -12.65 -36.27
N GLN A 634 -18.29 -13.24 -35.31
CA GLN A 634 -16.95 -12.77 -34.87
C GLN A 634 -15.91 -12.93 -35.97
N ALA A 635 -15.88 -14.07 -36.66
CA ALA A 635 -14.98 -14.27 -37.81
C ALA A 635 -15.21 -13.23 -38.91
N LEU A 636 -16.46 -12.93 -39.20
CA LEU A 636 -16.84 -11.89 -40.16
C LEU A 636 -16.42 -10.47 -39.73
N ARG A 637 -16.44 -10.17 -38.42
CA ARG A 637 -15.98 -8.87 -37.89
C ARG A 637 -14.46 -8.65 -38.08
N HIS A 638 -13.69 -9.71 -38.22
CA HIS A 638 -12.24 -9.64 -38.51
C HIS A 638 -11.91 -9.69 -40.01
N ASP A 639 -12.91 -9.97 -40.88
CA ASP A 639 -12.71 -9.97 -42.31
C ASP A 639 -12.63 -8.53 -42.86
N ALA A 640 -11.49 -8.18 -43.43
CA ALA A 640 -11.25 -6.84 -43.97
C ALA A 640 -12.25 -6.43 -45.07
N ASP A 641 -12.64 -7.39 -45.93
CA ASP A 641 -13.60 -7.16 -46.99
C ASP A 641 -15.04 -6.99 -46.43
N TYR A 642 -15.37 -7.73 -45.38
CA TYR A 642 -16.66 -7.56 -44.69
C TYR A 642 -16.70 -6.20 -43.98
N ILE A 643 -15.65 -5.80 -43.27
CA ILE A 643 -15.56 -4.50 -42.60
C ILE A 643 -15.65 -3.36 -43.62
N ALA A 644 -14.98 -3.48 -44.77
CA ALA A 644 -15.04 -2.47 -45.82
C ALA A 644 -16.46 -2.33 -46.41
N ARG A 645 -17.14 -3.46 -46.69
CA ARG A 645 -18.54 -3.49 -47.15
C ARG A 645 -19.49 -2.88 -46.11
N MET A 646 -19.32 -3.24 -44.83
CA MET A 646 -20.15 -2.70 -43.74
C MET A 646 -19.96 -1.18 -43.60
N ARG A 647 -18.71 -0.71 -43.63
CA ARG A 647 -18.42 0.75 -43.59
C ARG A 647 -19.05 1.49 -44.77
N HIS A 648 -18.96 0.95 -45.97
CA HIS A 648 -19.58 1.53 -47.16
C HIS A 648 -21.11 1.56 -47.05
N MET A 649 -21.70 0.46 -46.58
CA MET A 649 -23.14 0.34 -46.35
C MET A 649 -23.65 1.33 -45.31
N LEU A 650 -22.97 1.46 -44.17
CA LEU A 650 -23.31 2.43 -43.11
C LEU A 650 -23.20 3.87 -43.60
N ALA A 651 -22.11 4.21 -44.31
CA ALA A 651 -21.97 5.53 -44.90
C ALA A 651 -23.10 5.86 -45.93
N THR A 652 -23.55 4.85 -46.68
CA THR A 652 -24.69 5.01 -47.63
C THR A 652 -25.99 5.19 -46.85
N GLN A 653 -26.24 4.43 -45.79
CA GLN A 653 -27.41 4.57 -44.90
C GLN A 653 -27.47 5.96 -44.28
N ASP A 654 -26.35 6.42 -43.71
CA ASP A 654 -26.26 7.74 -43.06
C ASP A 654 -26.53 8.86 -44.03
N SER A 655 -25.97 8.80 -45.27
CA SER A 655 -26.19 9.80 -46.32
C SER A 655 -27.65 9.83 -46.78
N LEU A 656 -28.26 8.65 -46.96
CA LEU A 656 -29.65 8.54 -47.35
C LEU A 656 -30.59 9.03 -46.23
N TYR A 657 -30.27 8.69 -44.97
CA TYR A 657 -31.04 9.17 -43.82
C TYR A 657 -30.97 10.69 -43.69
N ALA A 658 -29.78 11.29 -43.86
CA ALA A 658 -29.60 12.74 -43.82
C ALA A 658 -30.45 13.45 -44.88
N LEU A 659 -30.48 12.94 -46.15
CA LEU A 659 -31.31 13.46 -47.21
C LEU A 659 -32.81 13.33 -46.93
N THR A 660 -33.23 12.16 -46.44
CA THR A 660 -34.62 11.88 -46.08
C THR A 660 -35.09 12.76 -44.92
N TYR A 661 -34.24 12.92 -43.92
CA TYR A 661 -34.53 13.78 -42.76
C TYR A 661 -34.55 15.28 -43.14
N ASP A 662 -33.70 15.74 -44.08
CA ASP A 662 -33.76 17.09 -44.61
C ASP A 662 -35.06 17.34 -45.35
N ALA A 663 -35.51 16.41 -46.21
CA ALA A 663 -36.80 16.49 -46.88
C ALA A 663 -37.96 16.58 -45.87
N TYR A 664 -37.90 15.79 -44.78
CA TYR A 664 -38.87 15.83 -43.66
C TYR A 664 -38.89 17.21 -42.99
N LYS A 665 -37.73 17.77 -42.63
CA LYS A 665 -37.61 19.10 -41.98
C LYS A 665 -38.22 20.21 -42.79
N HIS A 666 -38.13 20.10 -44.10
CA HIS A 666 -38.67 21.11 -45.03
C HIS A 666 -40.11 20.82 -45.46
N GLY A 667 -40.79 19.86 -44.79
CA GLY A 667 -42.20 19.55 -45.07
C GLY A 667 -42.44 18.82 -46.38
N ARG A 668 -41.39 18.31 -47.04
CA ARG A 668 -41.48 17.58 -48.33
C ARG A 668 -41.85 16.11 -48.11
N PHE A 669 -43.02 15.86 -47.48
CA PHE A 669 -43.44 14.54 -47.02
C PHE A 669 -43.63 13.51 -48.14
N ALA A 670 -44.08 13.95 -49.34
CA ALA A 670 -44.19 13.10 -50.51
C ALA A 670 -42.83 12.56 -50.98
N GLU A 671 -41.80 13.39 -50.92
CA GLU A 671 -40.43 12.98 -51.22
C GLU A 671 -39.88 11.99 -50.21
N VAL A 672 -40.12 12.23 -48.90
CA VAL A 672 -39.76 11.27 -47.82
C VAL A 672 -40.36 9.90 -48.10
N LYS A 673 -41.64 9.81 -48.37
CA LYS A 673 -42.32 8.55 -48.69
C LYS A 673 -41.77 7.86 -49.94
N SER A 674 -41.49 8.62 -50.97
CA SER A 674 -40.89 8.10 -52.19
C SER A 674 -39.49 7.53 -51.97
N GLN A 675 -38.64 8.26 -51.26
CA GLN A 675 -37.29 7.78 -50.89
C GLN A 675 -37.32 6.50 -50.06
N ILE A 676 -38.19 6.43 -49.06
CA ILE A 676 -38.31 5.25 -48.22
C ILE A 676 -38.88 4.08 -49.02
N LYS A 677 -39.90 4.29 -49.86
CA LYS A 677 -40.49 3.26 -50.73
C LYS A 677 -39.45 2.66 -51.68
N ASN A 678 -38.61 3.49 -52.28
CA ASN A 678 -37.57 3.06 -53.22
C ASN A 678 -36.49 2.18 -52.60
N HIS A 679 -36.25 2.33 -51.28
CA HIS A 679 -35.23 1.59 -50.57
C HIS A 679 -35.82 0.55 -49.61
N LYS A 680 -37.15 0.36 -49.59
CA LYS A 680 -37.82 -0.55 -48.63
C LYS A 680 -37.31 -1.99 -48.72
N SER A 681 -37.01 -2.51 -49.93
CA SER A 681 -36.44 -3.86 -50.12
C SER A 681 -35.02 -4.01 -49.58
N GLN A 682 -34.29 -2.91 -49.44
CA GLN A 682 -32.95 -2.92 -48.83
C GLN A 682 -33.02 -2.82 -47.28
N MET A 683 -34.07 -2.16 -46.76
CA MET A 683 -34.29 -1.95 -45.34
C MET A 683 -34.74 -3.22 -44.60
N THR A 684 -35.25 -4.22 -45.32
CA THR A 684 -35.66 -5.52 -44.75
C THR A 684 -34.49 -6.47 -44.52
N ASN A 685 -33.28 -6.13 -44.88
CA ASN A 685 -32.10 -6.91 -44.61
C ASN A 685 -31.60 -6.61 -43.18
N ASP A 686 -31.21 -7.65 -42.44
CA ASP A 686 -30.73 -7.59 -41.03
C ASP A 686 -29.58 -6.62 -40.76
N HIS A 687 -28.97 -6.10 -41.81
CA HIS A 687 -27.82 -5.17 -41.73
C HIS A 687 -28.17 -3.68 -41.77
N TRP A 688 -29.45 -3.30 -41.87
CA TRP A 688 -29.86 -1.89 -41.91
C TRP A 688 -30.17 -1.33 -40.53
N SER A 689 -29.12 -0.86 -39.82
CA SER A 689 -29.22 -0.33 -38.47
C SER A 689 -30.12 0.90 -38.32
N LEU A 690 -30.30 1.69 -39.39
CA LEU A 690 -31.16 2.87 -39.41
C LEU A 690 -32.60 2.60 -39.88
N ALA A 691 -32.96 1.37 -40.26
CA ALA A 691 -34.31 1.01 -40.71
C ALA A 691 -35.43 1.46 -39.75
N PRO A 692 -35.33 1.30 -38.41
CA PRO A 692 -36.37 1.82 -37.51
C PRO A 692 -36.56 3.34 -37.62
N ARG A 693 -35.48 4.11 -37.85
CA ARG A 693 -35.55 5.56 -37.99
C ARG A 693 -36.23 5.98 -39.29
N PHE A 694 -35.96 5.26 -40.37
CA PHE A 694 -36.64 5.50 -41.66
C PHE A 694 -38.12 5.20 -41.58
N LEU A 695 -38.52 4.06 -40.97
CA LEU A 695 -39.91 3.70 -40.80
C LEU A 695 -40.68 4.66 -39.92
N PHE A 696 -40.01 5.17 -38.87
CA PHE A 696 -40.59 6.21 -38.03
C PHE A 696 -40.82 7.52 -38.78
N LEU A 697 -39.86 7.97 -39.62
CA LEU A 697 -40.03 9.13 -40.50
C LEU A 697 -41.14 8.89 -41.50
N ASN A 698 -41.27 7.66 -42.05
CA ASN A 698 -42.37 7.29 -42.92
C ASN A 698 -43.73 7.43 -42.22
N ALA A 699 -43.88 6.82 -41.04
CA ALA A 699 -45.12 6.89 -40.26
C ALA A 699 -45.55 8.34 -39.99
N VAL A 700 -44.62 9.19 -39.53
CA VAL A 700 -44.93 10.61 -39.25
C VAL A 700 -45.25 11.38 -40.55
N SER A 701 -44.59 11.04 -41.66
CA SER A 701 -44.88 11.66 -42.96
C SER A 701 -46.24 11.23 -43.52
N VAL A 702 -46.62 9.95 -43.35
CA VAL A 702 -47.94 9.41 -43.70
C VAL A 702 -49.04 10.07 -42.87
N ALA A 703 -48.81 10.26 -41.57
CA ALA A 703 -49.75 11.00 -40.69
C ALA A 703 -50.07 12.41 -41.22
N ARG A 704 -49.12 13.07 -41.84
CA ARG A 704 -49.25 14.43 -42.37
C ARG A 704 -49.90 14.48 -43.75
N THR A 705 -49.90 13.39 -44.52
CA THR A 705 -50.34 13.36 -45.93
C THR A 705 -51.58 12.50 -46.14
N GLU A 706 -51.80 11.43 -45.40
CA GLU A 706 -52.83 10.41 -45.63
C GLU A 706 -53.81 10.23 -44.47
N GLY A 707 -53.52 10.85 -43.33
CA GLY A 707 -54.43 10.86 -42.21
C GLY A 707 -54.15 9.81 -41.16
N GLN A 708 -55.08 9.66 -40.19
CA GLN A 708 -54.91 8.85 -38.99
C GLN A 708 -54.88 7.36 -39.25
N GLU A 709 -55.74 6.86 -40.13
CA GLU A 709 -55.84 5.41 -40.41
C GLU A 709 -54.54 4.88 -41.04
N ALA A 710 -53.98 5.58 -42.03
CA ALA A 710 -52.71 5.20 -42.64
C ALA A 710 -51.51 5.34 -41.68
N PHE A 711 -51.59 6.28 -40.74
CA PHE A 711 -50.59 6.42 -39.68
C PHE A 711 -50.60 5.23 -38.74
N VAL A 712 -51.79 4.76 -38.31
CA VAL A 712 -51.89 3.58 -37.44
C VAL A 712 -51.34 2.35 -38.15
N GLU A 713 -51.61 2.16 -39.48
CA GLU A 713 -51.09 1.04 -40.26
C GLU A 713 -49.55 1.08 -40.31
N ALA A 714 -48.97 2.25 -40.55
CA ALA A 714 -47.50 2.45 -40.60
C ALA A 714 -46.82 2.22 -39.21
N LEU A 715 -47.48 2.58 -38.13
CA LEU A 715 -47.00 2.27 -36.76
C LEU A 715 -47.10 0.77 -36.44
N GLN A 716 -48.17 0.11 -36.88
CA GLN A 716 -48.32 -1.34 -36.71
C GLN A 716 -47.24 -2.12 -37.48
N GLU A 717 -46.91 -1.72 -38.70
CA GLU A 717 -45.78 -2.26 -39.47
C GLU A 717 -44.46 -2.12 -38.67
N MET A 718 -44.22 -0.96 -38.15
CA MET A 718 -43.02 -0.68 -37.37
C MET A 718 -42.94 -1.51 -36.08
N VAL A 719 -44.05 -1.68 -35.35
CA VAL A 719 -44.11 -2.53 -34.15
C VAL A 719 -43.91 -4.00 -34.48
N ARG A 720 -44.46 -4.48 -35.62
CA ARG A 720 -44.28 -5.86 -36.08
C ARG A 720 -42.82 -6.19 -36.37
N ASP A 721 -42.13 -5.28 -37.06
CA ASP A 721 -40.81 -5.54 -37.60
C ASP A 721 -39.68 -5.12 -36.62
N TYR A 722 -39.90 -4.11 -35.74
CA TYR A 722 -38.90 -3.52 -34.87
C TYR A 722 -39.42 -3.24 -33.46
N GLY A 723 -40.38 -3.99 -32.96
CA GLY A 723 -41.07 -3.77 -31.68
C GLY A 723 -40.19 -3.88 -30.43
N THR A 724 -38.95 -4.39 -30.52
CA THR A 724 -37.97 -4.45 -29.45
C THR A 724 -37.02 -3.25 -29.39
N THR A 725 -37.02 -2.41 -30.44
CA THR A 725 -36.19 -1.19 -30.49
C THR A 725 -36.84 -0.04 -29.72
N GLU A 726 -36.07 0.96 -29.33
CA GLU A 726 -36.54 2.17 -28.65
C GLU A 726 -37.69 2.85 -29.43
N LEU A 727 -37.52 3.00 -30.73
CA LEU A 727 -38.54 3.61 -31.62
C LEU A 727 -39.76 2.70 -31.82
N GLY A 728 -39.56 1.37 -31.79
CA GLY A 728 -40.65 0.39 -31.81
C GLY A 728 -41.47 0.42 -30.52
N THR A 729 -40.84 0.59 -29.38
CA THR A 729 -41.52 0.78 -28.09
C THR A 729 -42.33 2.09 -28.09
N MET A 730 -41.74 3.15 -28.58
CA MET A 730 -42.41 4.46 -28.75
C MET A 730 -43.61 4.36 -29.69
N ALA A 731 -43.50 3.58 -30.77
CA ALA A 731 -44.63 3.30 -31.68
C ALA A 731 -45.76 2.52 -30.98
N LYS A 732 -45.45 1.56 -30.14
CA LYS A 732 -46.43 0.83 -29.27
C LYS A 732 -47.17 1.80 -28.35
N GLU A 733 -46.47 2.70 -27.69
CA GLU A 733 -47.05 3.71 -26.80
C GLU A 733 -47.98 4.64 -27.58
N MET A 734 -47.56 5.08 -28.78
CA MET A 734 -48.39 5.92 -29.63
C MET A 734 -49.67 5.22 -30.08
N LEU A 735 -49.59 3.92 -30.47
CA LEU A 735 -50.78 3.12 -30.79
C LEU A 735 -51.71 2.98 -29.60
N ALA A 736 -51.18 2.76 -28.41
CA ALA A 736 -51.97 2.64 -27.17
C ALA A 736 -52.67 3.96 -26.78
N MET A 737 -52.14 5.13 -27.20
CA MET A 737 -52.80 6.42 -26.98
C MET A 737 -53.87 6.75 -28.03
N MET A 738 -53.88 6.04 -29.14
CA MET A 738 -54.79 6.31 -30.27
C MET A 738 -55.95 5.34 -30.34
N GLY A 739 -55.87 4.18 -29.68
CA GLY A 739 -56.93 3.19 -29.57
C GLY A 739 -57.61 3.25 -28.23
#